data_aab60771eea9c9f8b15a821aebfed698
#
_entry.id   aab60771eea9c9f8b15a821aebfed698
#
_cell.length_a   1.000
_cell.length_b   1.000
_cell.length_c   1.000
_cell.angle_alpha   90.00
_cell.angle_beta   90.00
_cell.angle_gamma   90.00
#
_symmetry.space_group_name_H-M   'P 1'
#
loop_
_entity.id
_entity.type
_entity.pdbx_description
1 polymer ?
#
loop_
_entity_poly.entity_id
_entity_poly.type
_entity_poly.pdbx_seq_one_letter_code
_entity_poly.pdbx_strand_id
1 'polypeptide(L)'
;MSKFFINRPIFAIVIAIMITLIGLLSMVNLPVARYPQISPPSVRVSTMYTGATPQVLNDTVASVIESQIVGVQDLDYMTSDSASTGTYSLSLQFNQGSDPDMDTVNTQNRVQAALAQLPSEVQQVGVTTTKSSGDMAYIFSLNSPNGTFDSTFLKNYGTNYLMDAIKGVKGVGSVQEFGSDYAMRIWLDPSKMQKLGITMSDVTSAIKSQNVQAAAGTVGKNPTNGEQAFQYPIKIDGRLVTEQQFGNIVIKNSNGTVLHLKDIARIDVGAKGYDFVAKSSYRDPNAPSGEILFVEHRPSAGFAISLQNDANALETISNVQKILQEQSKSFPQDLEYHEVVDNTKFVRASINEVEHTFFEALLLVLIVVYVFLQSWRSTLIPMIAVPVSLLGTFGAFVLLDFSINTLTLFAMVLAIGLVVDDAIVVVEAVEYELKYNGLSPKEAAIAAMKNVQGPVVGIAFVLAAVFIPVAFMGGMTGILYKQFALTIAVSVAISAVVALILTPSLCALMLKPHVQNEREDFVHRQLNKFNRGLERFSDWYGKVLARLSHRLSLTVITLLVFAAGTGIVFHFLPTSFVPAEDSGYFLIAVNEPPGATSARTVETLDKIKDFLEQTPGIKDNVEQVFTVSGFDLLGGSQKSSAGVSFAVLKDWDQRKSSNQSVNAMVGAVFGFGAKSVPEASVVALNPPSIPGLGNTGGFTMYIINKAGDSAEVMAERAQAFMAEARTNPAIQTVYTTFNTSTPSLQFEINRDKAAQDGVQLTDIFTALQGFYGSIQVNDYTSYGKNYKVVVQAEDQFRQNADNLNMLAVRNSKGQMVSIANYITKDKTSTPSSITRFDNAMAVKIGGSAAQGYASGDAIQALKDAAAKTLPAGYTYDWGDQSREE
;
A
#
# COMPACT_ATOMS: atom_id res chain seq x y z
N MET A 1 29.47 43.51 -0.32
CA MET A 1 29.74 42.04 -0.20
C MET A 1 30.50 41.55 -1.45
N SER A 2 29.97 41.64 -2.63
CA SER A 2 30.57 41.13 -3.89
C SER A 2 31.97 41.64 -4.19
N LYS A 3 32.27 42.95 -3.91
CA LYS A 3 33.62 43.55 -4.07
C LYS A 3 34.74 42.80 -3.30
N PHE A 4 34.41 42.22 -2.12
CA PHE A 4 35.40 41.45 -1.34
C PHE A 4 35.78 40.16 -2.09
N PHE A 5 34.81 39.45 -2.64
CA PHE A 5 35.02 38.20 -3.36
C PHE A 5 35.63 38.40 -4.74
N ILE A 6 35.28 39.47 -5.45
CA ILE A 6 35.91 39.83 -6.72
C ILE A 6 37.41 40.07 -6.52
N ASN A 7 37.81 40.65 -5.40
CA ASN A 7 39.22 40.84 -5.07
C ASN A 7 39.93 39.59 -4.57
N ARG A 8 39.17 38.56 -4.14
CA ARG A 8 39.66 37.27 -3.62
C ARG A 8 38.93 36.11 -4.25
N PRO A 9 39.03 35.87 -5.56
CA PRO A 9 38.19 34.90 -6.27
C PRO A 9 38.42 33.47 -5.81
N ILE A 10 39.60 33.12 -5.34
CA ILE A 10 39.90 31.78 -4.78
C ILE A 10 39.00 31.51 -3.58
N PHE A 11 38.70 32.51 -2.75
CA PHE A 11 37.83 32.34 -1.59
C PHE A 11 36.37 32.04 -2.00
N ALA A 12 35.89 32.68 -3.08
CA ALA A 12 34.58 32.40 -3.66
C ALA A 12 34.49 30.96 -4.21
N ILE A 13 35.55 30.49 -4.88
CA ILE A 13 35.65 29.13 -5.41
C ILE A 13 35.64 28.09 -4.28
N VAL A 14 36.39 28.35 -3.21
CA VAL A 14 36.40 27.43 -2.04
C VAL A 14 35.05 27.31 -1.41
N ILE A 15 34.31 28.41 -1.23
CA ILE A 15 32.92 28.36 -0.72
C ILE A 15 32.03 27.54 -1.66
N ALA A 16 32.12 27.75 -2.97
CA ALA A 16 31.34 26.97 -3.95
C ALA A 16 31.65 25.46 -3.87
N ILE A 17 32.92 25.11 -3.75
CA ILE A 17 33.37 23.71 -3.57
C ILE A 17 32.80 23.14 -2.25
N MET A 18 32.82 23.90 -1.15
CA MET A 18 32.25 23.46 0.13
C MET A 18 30.75 23.21 0.02
N ILE A 19 30.00 24.13 -0.60
CA ILE A 19 28.56 23.95 -0.84
C ILE A 19 28.31 22.67 -1.65
N THR A 20 29.07 22.46 -2.72
CA THR A 20 28.94 21.27 -3.58
C THR A 20 29.28 19.99 -2.84
N LEU A 21 30.33 19.95 -2.03
CA LEU A 21 30.72 18.78 -1.24
C LEU A 21 29.70 18.45 -0.17
N ILE A 22 29.18 19.43 0.56
CA ILE A 22 28.12 19.23 1.54
C ILE A 22 26.89 18.64 0.84
N GLY A 23 26.51 19.20 -0.31
CA GLY A 23 25.39 18.71 -1.08
C GLY A 23 25.56 17.28 -1.57
N LEU A 24 26.71 16.92 -2.10
CA LEU A 24 27.01 15.54 -2.54
C LEU A 24 27.00 14.54 -1.38
N LEU A 25 27.61 14.90 -0.24
CA LEU A 25 27.58 14.05 0.95
C LEU A 25 26.15 13.86 1.49
N SER A 26 25.36 14.92 1.45
CA SER A 26 23.95 14.86 1.84
C SER A 26 23.13 13.99 0.91
N MET A 27 23.30 14.14 -0.40
CA MET A 27 22.59 13.35 -1.42
C MET A 27 22.75 11.83 -1.23
N VAL A 28 23.94 11.37 -0.82
CA VAL A 28 24.19 9.93 -0.59
C VAL A 28 23.47 9.41 0.65
N ASN A 29 23.24 10.27 1.65
CA ASN A 29 22.67 9.86 2.93
C ASN A 29 21.15 10.11 3.05
N LEU A 30 20.57 10.88 2.13
CA LEU A 30 19.14 11.18 2.15
C LEU A 30 18.29 9.94 1.78
N PRO A 31 17.17 9.72 2.47
CA PRO A 31 16.24 8.66 2.08
C PRO A 31 15.65 8.95 0.69
N VAL A 32 15.44 7.88 -0.08
CA VAL A 32 14.83 7.94 -1.41
C VAL A 32 13.49 7.24 -1.37
N ALA A 33 12.42 7.96 -1.75
CA ALA A 33 11.06 7.46 -1.74
C ALA A 33 10.31 7.95 -3.00
N ARG A 34 9.12 7.38 -3.27
CA ARG A 34 8.25 7.85 -4.36
C ARG A 34 7.68 9.23 -4.07
N TYR A 35 7.09 9.38 -2.90
CA TYR A 35 6.49 10.61 -2.36
C TYR A 35 7.05 10.92 -0.98
N PRO A 36 6.89 12.16 -0.47
CA PRO A 36 7.06 12.43 0.95
C PRO A 36 6.18 11.49 1.78
N GLN A 37 6.50 11.35 3.06
CA GLN A 37 5.63 10.61 3.97
C GLN A 37 4.35 11.43 4.21
N ILE A 38 3.31 11.08 3.48
CA ILE A 38 2.01 11.77 3.51
C ILE A 38 0.89 10.89 4.04
N SER A 39 1.07 9.57 4.02
CA SER A 39 0.08 8.66 4.57
C SER A 39 -0.01 8.80 6.08
N PRO A 40 -1.20 9.04 6.64
CA PRO A 40 -1.40 9.06 8.07
C PRO A 40 -0.97 7.74 8.71
N PRO A 41 -0.42 7.74 9.93
CA PRO A 41 -0.13 6.51 10.64
C PRO A 41 -1.38 5.68 10.83
N SER A 42 -1.26 4.37 10.69
CA SER A 42 -2.36 3.46 10.90
C SER A 42 -1.97 2.24 11.74
N VAL A 43 -2.93 1.75 12.51
CA VAL A 43 -2.78 0.56 13.37
C VAL A 43 -3.88 -0.42 13.02
N ARG A 44 -3.51 -1.68 12.86
CA ARG A 44 -4.45 -2.76 12.59
C ARG A 44 -4.59 -3.66 13.81
N VAL A 45 -5.85 -3.90 14.21
CA VAL A 45 -6.21 -4.87 15.23
C VAL A 45 -6.96 -6.01 14.56
N SER A 46 -6.55 -7.24 14.81
CA SER A 46 -7.19 -8.42 14.20
C SER A 46 -7.30 -9.58 15.16
N THR A 47 -8.38 -10.35 15.01
CA THR A 47 -8.59 -11.61 15.72
C THR A 47 -9.49 -12.53 14.89
N MET A 48 -9.66 -13.76 15.34
CA MET A 48 -10.48 -14.76 14.68
C MET A 48 -11.41 -15.47 15.69
N TYR A 49 -12.67 -15.52 15.37
CA TYR A 49 -13.66 -16.33 16.07
C TYR A 49 -14.22 -17.38 15.11
N THR A 50 -13.55 -18.52 15.05
CA THR A 50 -13.85 -19.58 14.09
C THR A 50 -15.30 -20.09 14.22
N GLY A 51 -16.03 -20.06 13.11
CA GLY A 51 -17.42 -20.49 13.07
C GLY A 51 -18.46 -19.42 13.47
N ALA A 52 -18.02 -18.23 13.89
CA ALA A 52 -18.92 -17.12 14.16
C ALA A 52 -19.46 -16.50 12.87
N THR A 53 -20.73 -16.11 12.88
CA THR A 53 -21.32 -15.30 11.81
C THR A 53 -20.88 -13.84 11.93
N PRO A 54 -20.99 -13.03 10.84
CA PRO A 54 -20.67 -11.60 10.91
C PRO A 54 -21.44 -10.87 12.02
N GLN A 55 -22.70 -11.24 12.26
CA GLN A 55 -23.50 -10.63 13.31
C GLN A 55 -22.96 -10.97 14.72
N VAL A 56 -22.59 -12.23 14.97
CA VAL A 56 -21.98 -12.64 16.25
C VAL A 56 -20.66 -11.93 16.48
N LEU A 57 -19.78 -11.82 15.45
CA LEU A 57 -18.55 -11.05 15.53
C LEU A 57 -18.82 -9.57 15.84
N ASN A 58 -19.79 -8.96 15.14
CA ASN A 58 -20.17 -7.57 15.36
C ASN A 58 -20.59 -7.31 16.81
N ASP A 59 -21.43 -8.19 17.37
CA ASP A 59 -22.05 -7.98 18.68
C ASP A 59 -21.13 -8.34 19.84
N THR A 60 -20.26 -9.35 19.68
CA THR A 60 -19.44 -9.89 20.77
C THR A 60 -17.97 -9.55 20.71
N VAL A 61 -17.45 -9.11 19.56
CA VAL A 61 -16.05 -8.78 19.34
C VAL A 61 -15.87 -7.34 18.93
N ALA A 62 -16.50 -6.92 17.82
CA ALA A 62 -16.34 -5.57 17.28
C ALA A 62 -16.81 -4.51 18.28
N SER A 63 -18.06 -4.60 18.76
CA SER A 63 -18.62 -3.65 19.71
C SER A 63 -17.79 -3.52 20.99
N VAL A 64 -17.24 -4.63 21.48
CA VAL A 64 -16.43 -4.67 22.70
C VAL A 64 -15.09 -4.00 22.48
N ILE A 65 -14.35 -4.36 21.43
CA ILE A 65 -13.02 -3.80 21.14
C ILE A 65 -13.15 -2.30 20.82
N GLU A 66 -14.05 -1.94 19.91
CA GLU A 66 -14.21 -0.57 19.44
C GLU A 66 -14.62 0.38 20.57
N SER A 67 -15.51 -0.05 21.47
CA SER A 67 -15.91 0.76 22.62
C SER A 67 -14.76 1.14 23.55
N GLN A 68 -13.74 0.27 23.67
CA GLN A 68 -12.55 0.57 24.46
C GLN A 68 -11.54 1.45 23.73
N ILE A 69 -11.54 1.41 22.39
CA ILE A 69 -10.63 2.17 21.54
C ILE A 69 -11.07 3.62 21.39
N VAL A 70 -12.37 3.90 21.46
CA VAL A 70 -12.88 5.27 21.45
C VAL A 70 -12.15 6.13 22.48
N GLY A 71 -11.61 7.26 22.05
CA GLY A 71 -10.83 8.17 22.88
C GLY A 71 -9.34 7.82 23.01
N VAL A 72 -8.82 6.97 22.13
CA VAL A 72 -7.36 6.88 21.93
C VAL A 72 -6.88 8.24 21.37
N GLN A 73 -5.75 8.69 21.89
CA GLN A 73 -5.17 9.98 21.49
C GLN A 73 -4.81 9.97 20.01
N ASP A 74 -5.03 11.11 19.35
CA ASP A 74 -4.70 11.35 17.94
C ASP A 74 -5.44 10.44 16.93
N LEU A 75 -6.44 9.66 17.35
CA LEU A 75 -7.30 8.88 16.46
C LEU A 75 -8.17 9.83 15.62
N ASP A 76 -8.09 9.67 14.29
CA ASP A 76 -8.95 10.42 13.34
C ASP A 76 -10.27 9.67 13.11
N TYR A 77 -10.18 8.41 12.62
CA TYR A 77 -11.35 7.54 12.46
C TYR A 77 -10.94 6.06 12.55
N MET A 78 -11.93 5.22 12.72
CA MET A 78 -11.74 3.77 12.69
C MET A 78 -12.77 3.08 11.81
N THR A 79 -12.31 2.03 11.12
CA THR A 79 -13.17 1.15 10.31
C THR A 79 -12.95 -0.29 10.70
N SER A 80 -14.01 -1.06 10.81
CA SER A 80 -13.89 -2.49 11.08
C SER A 80 -14.74 -3.33 10.13
N ASP A 81 -14.29 -4.58 9.93
CA ASP A 81 -14.97 -5.59 9.17
C ASP A 81 -15.07 -6.88 9.96
N SER A 82 -16.30 -7.38 10.08
CA SER A 82 -16.66 -8.69 10.63
C SER A 82 -17.07 -9.61 9.49
N ALA A 83 -16.21 -10.57 9.13
CA ALA A 83 -16.39 -11.43 7.97
C ALA A 83 -17.04 -12.79 8.29
N SER A 84 -17.71 -13.40 7.32
CA SER A 84 -18.32 -14.73 7.44
C SER A 84 -17.33 -15.89 7.68
N THR A 85 -16.04 -15.65 7.44
CA THR A 85 -14.93 -16.57 7.77
C THR A 85 -14.61 -16.61 9.27
N GLY A 86 -15.26 -15.77 10.09
CA GLY A 86 -14.94 -15.60 11.51
C GLY A 86 -13.80 -14.64 11.78
N THR A 87 -13.30 -13.93 10.78
CA THR A 87 -12.22 -12.94 10.93
C THR A 87 -12.78 -11.57 11.27
N TYR A 88 -12.24 -10.95 12.31
CA TYR A 88 -12.44 -9.54 12.64
C TYR A 88 -11.18 -8.75 12.34
N SER A 89 -11.32 -7.63 11.67
CA SER A 89 -10.24 -6.70 11.36
C SER A 89 -10.70 -5.27 11.61
N LEU A 90 -9.95 -4.54 12.42
CA LEU A 90 -10.18 -3.14 12.72
C LEU A 90 -8.95 -2.34 12.26
N SER A 91 -9.19 -1.30 11.49
CA SER A 91 -8.18 -0.35 11.01
C SER A 91 -8.42 0.98 11.69
N LEU A 92 -7.39 1.48 12.37
CA LEU A 92 -7.39 2.79 13.02
C LEU A 92 -6.51 3.73 12.21
N GLN A 93 -7.05 4.85 11.83
CA GLN A 93 -6.31 5.93 11.17
C GLN A 93 -6.07 7.05 12.17
N PHE A 94 -4.83 7.50 12.26
CA PHE A 94 -4.41 8.54 13.19
C PHE A 94 -4.17 9.86 12.47
N ASN A 95 -4.20 10.95 13.22
CA ASN A 95 -3.91 12.27 12.67
C ASN A 95 -2.50 12.33 12.08
N GLN A 96 -2.35 13.11 11.03
CA GLN A 96 -1.06 13.33 10.41
C GLN A 96 -0.06 13.89 11.42
N GLY A 97 1.14 13.24 11.51
CA GLY A 97 2.22 13.64 12.42
C GLY A 97 2.16 13.03 13.81
N SER A 98 1.20 12.15 14.10
CA SER A 98 1.24 11.31 15.31
C SER A 98 2.42 10.32 15.25
N ASP A 99 2.82 9.82 16.41
CA ASP A 99 3.90 8.82 16.50
C ASP A 99 3.33 7.40 16.35
N PRO A 100 3.65 6.67 15.26
CA PRO A 100 3.11 5.33 15.00
C PRO A 100 3.42 4.31 16.08
N ASP A 101 4.53 4.47 16.81
CA ASP A 101 4.90 3.60 17.92
C ASP A 101 4.00 3.83 19.12
N MET A 102 3.79 5.09 19.50
CA MET A 102 2.89 5.46 20.58
C MET A 102 1.43 5.13 20.24
N ASP A 103 1.00 5.35 19.01
CA ASP A 103 -0.34 4.98 18.53
C ASP A 103 -0.59 3.47 18.69
N THR A 104 0.42 2.66 18.34
CA THR A 104 0.35 1.21 18.51
C THR A 104 0.31 0.81 19.99
N VAL A 105 1.12 1.40 20.83
CA VAL A 105 1.16 1.14 22.29
C VAL A 105 -0.17 1.54 22.95
N ASN A 106 -0.69 2.72 22.62
CA ASN A 106 -1.97 3.20 23.15
C ASN A 106 -3.12 2.30 22.71
N THR A 107 -3.16 1.90 21.44
CA THR A 107 -4.13 0.95 20.92
C THR A 107 -4.03 -0.41 21.62
N GLN A 108 -2.82 -0.95 21.77
CA GLN A 108 -2.58 -2.23 22.44
C GLN A 108 -3.08 -2.21 23.89
N ASN A 109 -2.83 -1.11 24.62
CA ASN A 109 -3.29 -0.95 25.99
C ASN A 109 -4.83 -1.00 26.08
N ARG A 110 -5.53 -0.36 25.14
CA ARG A 110 -7.00 -0.41 25.07
C ARG A 110 -7.53 -1.79 24.69
N VAL A 111 -6.90 -2.45 23.74
CA VAL A 111 -7.22 -3.83 23.35
C VAL A 111 -7.07 -4.79 24.53
N GLN A 112 -6.01 -4.64 25.35
CA GLN A 112 -5.81 -5.45 26.55
C GLN A 112 -6.95 -5.29 27.56
N ALA A 113 -7.49 -4.08 27.71
CA ALA A 113 -8.65 -3.84 28.58
C ALA A 113 -9.94 -4.55 28.08
N ALA A 114 -10.05 -4.71 26.75
CA ALA A 114 -11.19 -5.40 26.14
C ALA A 114 -11.14 -6.93 26.30
N LEU A 115 -9.93 -7.53 26.41
CA LEU A 115 -9.73 -8.99 26.35
C LEU A 115 -10.60 -9.78 27.34
N ALA A 116 -10.78 -9.30 28.57
CA ALA A 116 -11.57 -9.98 29.59
C ALA A 116 -13.08 -10.08 29.26
N GLN A 117 -13.55 -9.23 28.34
CA GLN A 117 -14.96 -9.16 27.94
C GLN A 117 -15.24 -9.95 26.64
N LEU A 118 -14.19 -10.42 25.95
CA LEU A 118 -14.32 -11.19 24.71
C LEU A 118 -14.69 -12.64 24.97
N PRO A 119 -15.30 -13.36 24.00
CA PRO A 119 -15.54 -14.79 24.08
C PRO A 119 -14.26 -15.58 24.37
N SER A 120 -14.36 -16.67 25.10
CA SER A 120 -13.22 -17.52 25.53
C SER A 120 -12.39 -18.02 24.35
N GLU A 121 -13.02 -18.32 23.22
CA GLU A 121 -12.39 -18.78 22.00
C GLU A 121 -11.51 -17.68 21.39
N VAL A 122 -11.99 -16.44 21.40
CA VAL A 122 -11.24 -15.25 20.94
C VAL A 122 -10.07 -14.98 21.86
N GLN A 123 -10.26 -15.11 23.19
CA GLN A 123 -9.17 -14.96 24.15
C GLN A 123 -8.05 -16.01 23.94
N GLN A 124 -8.41 -17.25 23.56
CA GLN A 124 -7.43 -18.33 23.28
C GLN A 124 -6.65 -18.09 21.99
N VAL A 125 -7.32 -17.57 20.95
CA VAL A 125 -6.66 -17.18 19.69
C VAL A 125 -5.77 -15.96 19.91
N GLY A 126 -6.22 -15.03 20.74
CA GLY A 126 -5.59 -13.74 21.00
C GLY A 126 -6.02 -12.66 20.02
N VAL A 127 -5.77 -11.41 20.41
CA VAL A 127 -5.98 -10.22 19.55
C VAL A 127 -4.62 -9.63 19.23
N THR A 128 -4.34 -9.46 17.95
CA THR A 128 -3.07 -8.95 17.44
C THR A 128 -3.22 -7.49 17.08
N THR A 129 -2.32 -6.66 17.57
CA THR A 129 -2.21 -5.24 17.22
C THR A 129 -0.89 -5.01 16.50
N THR A 130 -0.94 -4.47 15.28
CA THR A 130 0.24 -4.24 14.45
C THR A 130 0.19 -2.85 13.82
N LYS A 131 1.35 -2.24 13.64
CA LYS A 131 1.45 -1.10 12.73
C LYS A 131 1.02 -1.55 11.35
N SER A 132 0.22 -0.74 10.70
CA SER A 132 -0.11 -0.92 9.29
C SER A 132 0.56 0.21 8.50
N SER A 133 1.62 -0.11 7.79
CA SER A 133 2.06 0.75 6.71
C SER A 133 1.26 0.33 5.49
N GLY A 134 0.41 1.19 4.98
CA GLY A 134 -0.45 0.88 3.84
C GLY A 134 0.31 0.67 2.53
N ASP A 135 1.62 0.88 2.50
CA ASP A 135 2.46 0.75 1.31
C ASP A 135 3.12 -0.63 1.24
N MET A 136 2.61 -1.48 0.36
CA MET A 136 3.29 -2.72 -0.05
C MET A 136 4.35 -2.36 -1.09
N ALA A 137 5.59 -2.12 -0.64
CA ALA A 137 6.67 -1.68 -1.51
C ALA A 137 7.22 -2.78 -2.43
N TYR A 138 7.15 -4.03 -1.96
CA TYR A 138 7.66 -5.18 -2.70
C TYR A 138 6.84 -6.43 -2.41
N ILE A 139 6.42 -7.12 -3.45
CA ILE A 139 5.73 -8.42 -3.34
C ILE A 139 6.50 -9.45 -4.15
N PHE A 140 6.82 -10.57 -3.52
CA PHE A 140 7.38 -11.72 -4.22
C PHE A 140 6.55 -12.98 -3.93
N SER A 141 6.64 -13.94 -4.82
CA SER A 141 6.00 -15.23 -4.68
C SER A 141 7.03 -16.37 -4.66
N LEU A 142 6.75 -17.41 -3.88
CA LEU A 142 7.42 -18.72 -3.99
C LEU A 142 6.56 -19.64 -4.84
N ASN A 143 7.16 -20.31 -5.77
CA ASN A 143 6.48 -21.11 -6.78
C ASN A 143 7.11 -22.50 -6.92
N SER A 144 6.31 -23.47 -7.36
CA SER A 144 6.75 -24.81 -7.72
C SER A 144 6.35 -25.08 -9.18
N PRO A 145 7.22 -24.81 -10.17
CA PRO A 145 6.88 -24.90 -11.59
C PRO A 145 6.38 -26.28 -12.04
N ASN A 146 6.90 -27.34 -11.45
CA ASN A 146 6.46 -28.71 -11.74
C ASN A 146 5.32 -29.18 -10.82
N GLY A 147 4.91 -28.36 -9.83
CA GLY A 147 3.84 -28.69 -8.90
C GLY A 147 4.22 -29.71 -7.83
N THR A 148 5.50 -29.87 -7.53
CA THR A 148 6.00 -30.78 -6.48
C THR A 148 5.51 -30.35 -5.09
N PHE A 149 5.42 -29.04 -4.86
CA PHE A 149 5.05 -28.45 -3.58
C PHE A 149 3.69 -27.73 -3.68
N ASP A 150 2.88 -27.89 -2.65
CA ASP A 150 1.61 -27.16 -2.51
C ASP A 150 1.82 -25.75 -1.91
N SER A 151 0.79 -24.93 -1.96
CA SER A 151 0.83 -23.56 -1.43
C SER A 151 1.11 -23.50 0.07
N THR A 152 0.70 -24.51 0.83
CA THR A 152 0.94 -24.61 2.29
C THR A 152 2.42 -24.84 2.57
N PHE A 153 3.06 -25.75 1.83
CA PHE A 153 4.50 -25.96 1.91
C PHE A 153 5.27 -24.70 1.55
N LEU A 154 4.94 -24.08 0.41
CA LEU A 154 5.62 -22.87 -0.08
C LEU A 154 5.55 -21.72 0.93
N LYS A 155 4.35 -21.50 1.51
CA LYS A 155 4.16 -20.48 2.54
C LYS A 155 5.00 -20.78 3.78
N ASN A 156 4.94 -22.00 4.31
CA ASN A 156 5.66 -22.34 5.52
C ASN A 156 7.18 -22.40 5.30
N TYR A 157 7.64 -22.79 4.10
CA TYR A 157 9.04 -22.69 3.73
C TYR A 157 9.53 -21.23 3.81
N GLY A 158 8.80 -20.30 3.18
CA GLY A 158 9.11 -18.86 3.26
C GLY A 158 9.13 -18.37 4.70
N THR A 159 8.09 -18.71 5.48
CA THR A 159 7.99 -18.31 6.88
C THR A 159 9.14 -18.82 7.75
N ASN A 160 9.60 -20.05 7.52
CA ASN A 160 10.61 -20.70 8.37
C ASN A 160 12.04 -20.32 7.98
N TYR A 161 12.32 -20.09 6.70
CA TYR A 161 13.69 -19.92 6.22
C TYR A 161 14.01 -18.53 5.68
N LEU A 162 13.00 -17.74 5.24
CA LEU A 162 13.24 -16.42 4.63
C LEU A 162 12.83 -15.27 5.54
N MET A 163 11.72 -15.40 6.26
CA MET A 163 11.08 -14.26 6.92
C MET A 163 11.92 -13.63 8.02
N ASP A 164 12.65 -14.41 8.81
CA ASP A 164 13.46 -13.87 9.91
C ASP A 164 14.63 -13.02 9.34
N ALA A 165 15.23 -13.47 8.25
CA ALA A 165 16.29 -12.72 7.56
C ALA A 165 15.73 -11.43 6.90
N ILE A 166 14.57 -11.51 6.26
CA ILE A 166 13.93 -10.36 5.59
C ILE A 166 13.47 -9.32 6.63
N LYS A 167 12.81 -9.76 7.70
CA LYS A 167 12.37 -8.86 8.80
C LYS A 167 13.54 -8.21 9.53
N GLY A 168 14.73 -8.80 9.48
CA GLY A 168 15.97 -8.23 10.02
C GLY A 168 16.63 -7.16 9.14
N VAL A 169 16.18 -6.94 7.92
CA VAL A 169 16.70 -5.89 7.04
C VAL A 169 16.27 -4.52 7.57
N LYS A 170 17.26 -3.63 7.74
CA LYS A 170 16.96 -2.25 8.13
C LYS A 170 16.02 -1.59 7.11
N GLY A 171 14.95 -1.00 7.60
CA GLY A 171 13.93 -0.33 6.79
C GLY A 171 12.71 -1.21 6.45
N VAL A 172 12.74 -2.52 6.70
CA VAL A 172 11.54 -3.36 6.60
C VAL A 172 10.64 -3.09 7.80
N GLY A 173 9.39 -2.69 7.55
CA GLY A 173 8.40 -2.39 8.58
C GLY A 173 7.61 -3.63 8.98
N SER A 174 7.01 -4.30 7.99
CA SER A 174 6.25 -5.53 8.20
C SER A 174 6.28 -6.42 6.96
N VAL A 175 5.94 -7.69 7.15
CA VAL A 175 5.76 -8.64 6.05
C VAL A 175 4.39 -9.29 6.21
N GLN A 176 3.53 -9.11 5.21
CA GLN A 176 2.26 -9.82 5.12
C GLN A 176 2.45 -11.08 4.29
N GLU A 177 2.04 -12.20 4.85
CA GLU A 177 2.21 -13.52 4.27
C GLU A 177 0.87 -14.02 3.72
N PHE A 178 0.79 -14.33 2.42
CA PHE A 178 -0.40 -14.84 1.75
C PHE A 178 -0.31 -16.36 1.60
N GLY A 179 -1.17 -17.07 2.31
CA GLY A 179 -1.21 -18.52 2.38
C GLY A 179 -1.63 -18.99 3.76
N SER A 180 -1.64 -20.29 3.98
CA SER A 180 -2.05 -20.91 5.24
C SER A 180 -0.85 -21.51 5.98
N ASP A 181 -0.84 -21.36 7.31
CA ASP A 181 0.10 -22.06 8.18
C ASP A 181 -0.18 -23.57 8.17
N TYR A 182 0.83 -24.37 8.54
CA TYR A 182 0.63 -25.75 8.91
C TYR A 182 -0.27 -25.88 10.16
N ALA A 183 -1.03 -26.97 10.20
CA ALA A 183 -1.72 -27.42 11.39
C ALA A 183 -1.67 -28.94 11.47
N MET A 184 -1.68 -29.50 12.67
CA MET A 184 -2.01 -30.88 12.89
C MET A 184 -3.52 -31.03 12.75
N ARG A 185 -3.96 -31.63 11.66
CA ARG A 185 -5.37 -31.81 11.31
C ARG A 185 -5.86 -33.16 11.83
N ILE A 186 -6.91 -33.13 12.60
CA ILE A 186 -7.58 -34.31 13.14
C ILE A 186 -8.97 -34.36 12.53
N TRP A 187 -9.15 -35.25 11.55
CA TRP A 187 -10.40 -35.43 10.79
C TRP A 187 -11.20 -36.54 11.40
N LEU A 188 -12.24 -36.18 12.12
CA LEU A 188 -13.10 -37.11 12.86
C LEU A 188 -14.12 -37.83 11.97
N ASP A 189 -14.37 -39.10 12.26
CA ASP A 189 -15.45 -39.88 11.71
C ASP A 189 -16.63 -39.95 12.72
N PRO A 190 -17.67 -39.14 12.55
CA PRO A 190 -18.81 -39.08 13.48
C PRO A 190 -19.56 -40.42 13.61
N SER A 191 -19.59 -41.21 12.55
CA SER A 191 -20.27 -42.51 12.56
C SER A 191 -19.55 -43.51 13.46
N LYS A 192 -18.21 -43.50 13.48
CA LYS A 192 -17.41 -44.32 14.40
C LYS A 192 -17.55 -43.78 15.83
N MET A 193 -17.50 -42.47 16.00
CA MET A 193 -17.66 -41.82 17.32
C MET A 193 -19.00 -42.20 17.96
N GLN A 194 -20.08 -42.12 17.22
CA GLN A 194 -21.43 -42.49 17.72
C GLN A 194 -21.49 -43.95 18.14
N LYS A 195 -20.96 -44.87 17.31
CA LYS A 195 -20.94 -46.32 17.60
C LYS A 195 -20.13 -46.66 18.86
N LEU A 196 -19.05 -45.93 19.11
CA LEU A 196 -18.14 -46.14 20.23
C LEU A 196 -18.51 -45.30 21.48
N GLY A 197 -19.57 -44.50 21.39
CA GLY A 197 -20.05 -43.64 22.46
C GLY A 197 -19.06 -42.52 22.82
N ILE A 198 -18.44 -41.90 21.82
CA ILE A 198 -17.48 -40.82 21.97
C ILE A 198 -18.11 -39.51 21.52
N THR A 199 -17.93 -38.46 22.31
CA THR A 199 -18.39 -37.11 22.01
C THR A 199 -17.22 -36.23 21.54
N MET A 200 -17.54 -35.06 20.94
CA MET A 200 -16.54 -34.04 20.57
C MET A 200 -15.78 -33.55 21.82
N SER A 201 -16.47 -33.36 22.94
CA SER A 201 -15.90 -32.98 24.23
C SER A 201 -14.89 -34.01 24.77
N ASP A 202 -15.17 -35.32 24.58
CA ASP A 202 -14.22 -36.39 24.96
C ASP A 202 -12.92 -36.29 24.16
N VAL A 203 -13.02 -36.08 22.83
CA VAL A 203 -11.83 -35.92 21.95
C VAL A 203 -11.02 -34.70 22.31
N THR A 204 -11.65 -33.53 22.43
CA THR A 204 -10.95 -32.29 22.75
C THR A 204 -10.27 -32.34 24.12
N SER A 205 -10.94 -32.96 25.12
CA SER A 205 -10.38 -33.12 26.46
C SER A 205 -9.21 -34.09 26.48
N ALA A 206 -9.29 -35.21 25.73
CA ALA A 206 -8.21 -36.19 25.63
C ALA A 206 -6.96 -35.57 25.00
N ILE A 207 -7.12 -34.78 23.92
CA ILE A 207 -6.02 -34.08 23.29
C ILE A 207 -5.41 -33.05 24.24
N LYS A 208 -6.24 -32.22 24.92
CA LYS A 208 -5.76 -31.20 25.88
C LYS A 208 -4.99 -31.82 27.04
N SER A 209 -5.43 -32.98 27.54
CA SER A 209 -4.81 -33.62 28.69
C SER A 209 -3.50 -34.36 28.39
N GLN A 210 -3.33 -34.87 27.13
CA GLN A 210 -2.17 -35.68 26.79
C GLN A 210 -1.14 -34.93 25.94
N ASN A 211 -1.51 -33.83 25.34
CA ASN A 211 -0.57 -32.97 24.60
C ASN A 211 -0.20 -31.74 25.48
N VAL A 212 0.57 -31.98 26.52
CA VAL A 212 0.93 -30.99 27.55
C VAL A 212 2.44 -30.88 27.65
N GLN A 213 2.95 -29.68 27.81
CA GLN A 213 4.35 -29.42 28.18
C GLN A 213 4.46 -29.23 29.68
N ALA A 214 5.23 -30.07 30.33
CA ALA A 214 5.49 -29.95 31.78
C ALA A 214 6.97 -29.79 32.05
N ALA A 215 7.32 -29.04 33.07
CA ALA A 215 8.67 -28.93 33.61
C ALA A 215 8.76 -29.74 34.89
N ALA A 216 9.48 -30.86 34.86
CA ALA A 216 9.55 -31.80 36.02
C ALA A 216 10.56 -31.39 37.08
N GLY A 217 11.44 -30.45 36.78
CA GLY A 217 12.47 -29.98 37.75
C GLY A 217 13.78 -30.73 37.62
N THR A 218 14.49 -30.82 38.76
CA THR A 218 15.85 -31.37 38.84
C THR A 218 15.98 -32.22 40.06
N VAL A 219 16.41 -33.45 39.92
CA VAL A 219 16.75 -34.32 41.08
C VAL A 219 18.03 -33.81 41.72
N GLY A 220 18.04 -33.73 43.02
CA GLY A 220 19.21 -33.21 43.75
C GLY A 220 19.33 -31.68 43.83
N LYS A 221 18.26 -30.94 43.47
CA LYS A 221 18.18 -29.49 43.63
C LYS A 221 18.01 -29.09 45.09
N ASN A 222 18.77 -28.11 45.53
CA ASN A 222 18.67 -27.57 46.91
C ASN A 222 17.25 -27.05 47.24
N PRO A 223 16.79 -27.21 48.50
CA PRO A 223 17.52 -27.73 49.68
C PRO A 223 17.61 -29.26 49.72
N THR A 224 18.80 -29.79 49.92
CA THR A 224 19.08 -31.21 50.15
C THR A 224 19.87 -31.39 51.46
N ASN A 225 20.00 -32.62 51.95
CA ASN A 225 20.78 -32.92 53.13
C ASN A 225 22.31 -32.86 52.92
N GLY A 226 22.77 -32.38 51.74
CA GLY A 226 24.20 -32.17 51.47
C GLY A 226 24.97 -33.39 50.97
N GLU A 227 24.32 -34.53 50.79
CA GLU A 227 24.99 -35.78 50.36
C GLU A 227 25.06 -35.99 48.84
N GLN A 228 24.41 -35.12 48.06
CA GLN A 228 24.36 -35.29 46.61
C GLN A 228 25.42 -34.43 45.91
N ALA A 229 26.29 -35.11 45.16
CA ALA A 229 27.35 -34.48 44.37
C ALA A 229 26.91 -33.96 43.00
N PHE A 230 25.75 -34.40 42.50
CA PHE A 230 25.23 -34.06 41.15
C PHE A 230 23.76 -33.70 41.16
N GLN A 231 23.41 -32.81 40.27
CA GLN A 231 22.02 -32.47 39.97
C GLN A 231 21.67 -33.01 38.57
N TYR A 232 20.53 -33.68 38.48
CA TYR A 232 20.06 -34.27 37.20
C TYR A 232 18.78 -33.57 36.77
N PRO A 233 18.81 -32.70 35.71
CA PRO A 233 17.59 -32.16 35.13
C PRO A 233 16.73 -33.30 34.56
N ILE A 234 15.44 -33.30 34.87
CA ILE A 234 14.52 -34.32 34.38
C ILE A 234 14.03 -33.88 32.99
N LYS A 235 14.35 -34.67 31.99
CA LYS A 235 13.77 -34.52 30.63
C LYS A 235 12.53 -35.38 30.53
N ILE A 236 11.40 -34.76 30.21
CA ILE A 236 10.13 -35.43 29.96
C ILE A 236 9.79 -35.18 28.47
N ASP A 237 9.24 -36.22 27.80
CA ASP A 237 8.60 -36.05 26.52
C ASP A 237 7.38 -35.15 26.74
N GLY A 238 7.39 -33.97 26.14
CA GLY A 238 6.36 -32.94 26.31
C GLY A 238 5.27 -33.02 25.25
N ARG A 239 5.06 -31.92 24.54
CA ARG A 239 4.08 -31.87 23.47
C ARG A 239 4.37 -32.90 22.38
N LEU A 240 3.29 -33.47 21.86
CA LEU A 240 3.33 -34.38 20.72
C LEU A 240 3.71 -33.62 19.45
N VAL A 241 4.47 -34.28 18.58
CA VAL A 241 5.03 -33.65 17.36
C VAL A 241 4.59 -34.36 16.09
N THR A 242 4.47 -35.69 16.13
CA THR A 242 4.19 -36.49 14.94
C THR A 242 2.72 -36.97 14.87
N GLU A 243 2.22 -37.17 13.67
CA GLU A 243 0.89 -37.73 13.42
C GLU A 243 0.67 -39.05 14.18
N GLN A 244 1.70 -39.89 14.25
CA GLN A 244 1.65 -41.17 14.97
C GLN A 244 1.49 -40.95 16.48
N GLN A 245 2.17 -39.99 17.07
CA GLN A 245 2.02 -39.66 18.48
C GLN A 245 0.60 -39.17 18.78
N PHE A 246 0.06 -38.25 17.96
CA PHE A 246 -1.33 -37.81 18.08
C PHE A 246 -2.32 -38.98 17.90
N GLY A 247 -2.05 -39.88 16.94
CA GLY A 247 -2.88 -41.06 16.70
C GLY A 247 -2.97 -42.01 17.92
N ASN A 248 -1.92 -42.04 18.74
CA ASN A 248 -1.86 -42.90 19.93
C ASN A 248 -2.48 -42.26 21.19
N ILE A 249 -3.04 -41.06 21.11
CA ILE A 249 -3.78 -40.43 22.21
C ILE A 249 -4.92 -41.36 22.63
N VAL A 250 -4.99 -41.65 23.91
CA VAL A 250 -6.02 -42.51 24.50
C VAL A 250 -7.31 -41.70 24.69
N ILE A 251 -8.40 -42.08 24.01
CA ILE A 251 -9.70 -41.41 24.14
C ILE A 251 -10.53 -42.04 25.25
N LYS A 252 -10.51 -43.36 25.31
CA LYS A 252 -11.34 -44.09 26.28
C LYS A 252 -10.67 -45.43 26.65
N ASN A 253 -10.78 -45.78 27.89
CA ASN A 253 -10.42 -47.13 28.35
C ASN A 253 -11.67 -47.78 28.97
N SER A 254 -12.15 -48.88 28.38
CA SER A 254 -13.34 -49.61 28.84
C SER A 254 -13.04 -51.08 28.79
N ASN A 255 -13.22 -51.75 29.92
CA ASN A 255 -13.06 -53.20 30.05
C ASN A 255 -11.74 -53.78 29.53
N GLY A 256 -10.62 -53.02 29.71
CA GLY A 256 -9.29 -53.44 29.26
C GLY A 256 -9.00 -53.17 27.76
N THR A 257 -9.99 -52.66 27.01
CA THR A 257 -9.76 -52.20 25.63
C THR A 257 -9.48 -50.72 25.61
N VAL A 258 -8.31 -50.34 25.07
CA VAL A 258 -7.88 -48.93 24.91
C VAL A 258 -8.29 -48.47 23.53
N LEU A 259 -9.09 -47.42 23.46
CA LEU A 259 -9.47 -46.73 22.23
C LEU A 259 -8.55 -45.53 21.98
N HIS A 260 -7.91 -45.51 20.85
CA HIS A 260 -7.02 -44.43 20.46
C HIS A 260 -7.67 -43.45 19.47
N LEU A 261 -7.12 -42.27 19.34
CA LEU A 261 -7.59 -41.24 18.42
C LEU A 261 -7.59 -41.72 16.94
N LYS A 262 -6.59 -42.47 16.54
CA LYS A 262 -6.48 -43.09 15.18
C LYS A 262 -7.64 -44.02 14.82
N ASP A 263 -8.33 -44.56 15.80
CA ASP A 263 -9.44 -45.49 15.57
C ASP A 263 -10.72 -44.77 15.08
N ILE A 264 -10.82 -43.46 15.43
CA ILE A 264 -11.98 -42.60 15.14
C ILE A 264 -11.65 -41.42 14.25
N ALA A 265 -10.37 -41.19 13.91
CA ALA A 265 -9.92 -40.05 13.14
C ALA A 265 -8.80 -40.40 12.18
N ARG A 266 -8.74 -39.65 11.07
CA ARG A 266 -7.54 -39.55 10.22
C ARG A 266 -6.72 -38.33 10.73
N ILE A 267 -5.44 -38.47 10.81
CA ILE A 267 -4.55 -37.44 11.32
C ILE A 267 -3.47 -37.19 10.27
N ASP A 268 -3.31 -35.94 9.90
CA ASP A 268 -2.27 -35.48 8.95
C ASP A 268 -1.81 -34.06 9.25
N VAL A 269 -0.67 -33.68 8.72
CA VAL A 269 -0.19 -32.30 8.69
C VAL A 269 -0.76 -31.67 7.41
N GLY A 270 -1.62 -30.65 7.60
CA GLY A 270 -2.26 -29.93 6.49
C GLY A 270 -2.32 -28.43 6.76
N ALA A 271 -3.12 -27.74 5.97
CA ALA A 271 -3.34 -26.30 6.15
C ALA A 271 -4.23 -26.01 7.36
N LYS A 272 -3.92 -24.92 8.09
CA LYS A 272 -4.77 -24.41 9.17
C LYS A 272 -6.17 -24.02 8.68
N GLY A 273 -6.25 -23.43 7.47
CA GLY A 273 -7.48 -23.10 6.75
C GLY A 273 -7.30 -23.31 5.25
N TYR A 274 -8.37 -23.60 4.55
CA TYR A 274 -8.36 -23.90 3.11
C TYR A 274 -9.07 -22.84 2.26
N ASP A 275 -9.52 -21.75 2.86
CA ASP A 275 -10.24 -20.69 2.16
C ASP A 275 -9.30 -19.81 1.33
N PHE A 276 -8.00 -19.84 1.63
CA PHE A 276 -6.98 -19.03 1.02
C PHE A 276 -6.15 -19.85 0.02
N VAL A 277 -6.27 -19.53 -1.27
CA VAL A 277 -5.52 -20.21 -2.34
C VAL A 277 -4.80 -19.16 -3.18
N ALA A 278 -3.46 -19.26 -3.23
CA ALA A 278 -2.64 -18.44 -4.12
C ALA A 278 -2.10 -19.27 -5.27
N LYS A 279 -2.08 -18.70 -6.47
CA LYS A 279 -1.48 -19.28 -7.68
C LYS A 279 -0.72 -18.20 -8.44
N SER A 280 0.29 -18.62 -9.21
CA SER A 280 1.09 -17.73 -10.05
C SER A 280 1.31 -18.34 -11.43
N SER A 281 1.35 -17.49 -12.43
CA SER A 281 1.86 -17.78 -13.76
C SER A 281 2.70 -16.59 -14.23
N TYR A 282 3.76 -16.86 -14.97
CA TYR A 282 4.70 -15.85 -15.44
C TYR A 282 5.25 -16.29 -16.80
N ARG A 283 5.82 -15.36 -17.55
CA ARG A 283 6.44 -15.66 -18.84
C ARG A 283 7.53 -16.70 -18.67
N ASP A 284 7.50 -17.71 -19.54
CA ASP A 284 8.53 -18.72 -19.58
C ASP A 284 9.82 -18.12 -20.15
N PRO A 285 10.90 -18.01 -19.36
CA PRO A 285 12.17 -17.49 -19.84
C PRO A 285 12.84 -18.42 -20.89
N ASN A 286 12.41 -19.69 -20.97
CA ASN A 286 12.91 -20.68 -21.89
C ASN A 286 12.05 -20.83 -23.17
N ALA A 287 11.04 -19.96 -23.35
CA ALA A 287 10.19 -19.98 -24.53
C ALA A 287 11.02 -19.80 -25.82
N PRO A 288 10.66 -20.49 -26.93
CA PRO A 288 11.31 -20.29 -28.22
C PRO A 288 11.31 -18.80 -28.64
N SER A 289 12.38 -18.38 -29.30
CA SER A 289 12.53 -17.00 -29.75
C SER A 289 11.34 -16.57 -30.62
N GLY A 290 10.62 -15.52 -30.18
CA GLY A 290 9.43 -14.96 -30.87
C GLY A 290 8.10 -15.54 -30.39
N GLU A 291 8.09 -16.53 -29.49
CA GLU A 291 6.88 -17.05 -28.87
C GLU A 291 6.71 -16.49 -27.45
N ILE A 292 5.47 -16.19 -27.09
CA ILE A 292 5.10 -15.77 -25.73
C ILE A 292 4.36 -16.94 -25.10
N LEU A 293 5.06 -17.65 -24.23
CA LEU A 293 4.54 -18.74 -23.43
C LEU A 293 4.55 -18.34 -21.95
N PHE A 294 3.57 -18.85 -21.21
CA PHE A 294 3.50 -18.69 -19.76
C PHE A 294 3.70 -20.05 -19.10
N VAL A 295 4.39 -20.07 -17.97
CA VAL A 295 4.44 -21.23 -17.09
C VAL A 295 3.02 -21.46 -16.56
N GLU A 296 2.61 -22.73 -16.47
CA GLU A 296 1.28 -23.09 -16.03
C GLU A 296 0.94 -22.46 -14.65
N HIS A 297 -0.32 -22.05 -14.46
CA HIS A 297 -0.82 -21.43 -13.24
C HIS A 297 -0.80 -22.42 -12.06
N ARG A 298 0.31 -22.43 -11.32
CA ARG A 298 0.61 -23.39 -10.25
C ARG A 298 0.37 -22.79 -8.87
N PRO A 299 0.18 -23.66 -7.84
CA PRO A 299 0.13 -23.23 -6.46
C PRO A 299 1.35 -22.37 -6.09
N SER A 300 1.08 -21.31 -5.34
CA SER A 300 2.08 -20.31 -4.96
C SER A 300 1.85 -19.83 -3.53
N ALA A 301 2.83 -19.13 -2.97
CA ALA A 301 2.69 -18.38 -1.73
C ALA A 301 3.27 -16.98 -1.93
N GLY A 302 2.53 -15.96 -1.56
CA GLY A 302 2.94 -14.56 -1.71
C GLY A 302 3.42 -13.95 -0.40
N PHE A 303 4.36 -13.00 -0.51
CA PHE A 303 4.92 -12.26 0.61
C PHE A 303 5.02 -10.80 0.23
N ALA A 304 4.26 -9.95 0.92
CA ALA A 304 4.26 -8.51 0.69
C ALA A 304 5.04 -7.80 1.80
N ILE A 305 6.03 -7.04 1.41
CA ILE A 305 6.92 -6.29 2.29
C ILE A 305 6.48 -4.84 2.30
N SER A 306 6.21 -4.33 3.49
CA SER A 306 5.97 -2.92 3.74
C SER A 306 7.19 -2.30 4.42
N LEU A 307 7.48 -1.05 4.10
CA LEU A 307 8.64 -0.34 4.62
C LEU A 307 8.31 0.40 5.92
N GLN A 308 9.34 0.71 6.70
CA GLN A 308 9.26 1.69 7.78
C GLN A 308 9.10 3.09 7.18
N ASN A 309 8.51 3.98 7.94
CA ASN A 309 8.12 5.31 7.45
C ASN A 309 9.30 6.15 6.92
N ASP A 310 10.48 6.00 7.51
CA ASP A 310 11.71 6.74 7.19
C ASP A 310 12.71 5.93 6.36
N ALA A 311 12.31 4.76 5.86
CA ALA A 311 13.20 3.86 5.16
C ALA A 311 13.57 4.37 3.75
N ASN A 312 14.83 4.14 3.37
CA ASN A 312 15.25 4.26 1.98
C ASN A 312 14.72 3.06 1.18
N ALA A 313 13.66 3.28 0.40
CA ALA A 313 12.98 2.22 -0.34
C ALA A 313 13.92 1.47 -1.29
N LEU A 314 14.77 2.18 -2.03
CA LEU A 314 15.70 1.58 -2.99
C LEU A 314 16.73 0.67 -2.31
N GLU A 315 17.33 1.15 -1.23
CA GLU A 315 18.34 0.40 -0.48
C GLU A 315 17.73 -0.80 0.24
N THR A 316 16.61 -0.60 0.93
CA THR A 316 15.91 -1.66 1.68
C THR A 316 15.51 -2.80 0.76
N ILE A 317 14.82 -2.50 -0.36
CA ILE A 317 14.39 -3.55 -1.29
C ILE A 317 15.57 -4.20 -2.00
N SER A 318 16.61 -3.45 -2.37
CA SER A 318 17.85 -4.03 -2.90
C SER A 318 18.49 -5.03 -1.93
N ASN A 319 18.50 -4.73 -0.63
CA ASN A 319 19.02 -5.65 0.38
C ASN A 319 18.12 -6.89 0.55
N VAL A 320 16.80 -6.73 0.48
CA VAL A 320 15.86 -7.87 0.46
C VAL A 320 16.09 -8.76 -0.76
N GLN A 321 16.22 -8.18 -1.95
CA GLN A 321 16.50 -8.91 -3.20
C GLN A 321 17.82 -9.69 -3.12
N LYS A 322 18.86 -9.10 -2.52
CA LYS A 322 20.14 -9.81 -2.28
C LYS A 322 19.94 -11.03 -1.37
N ILE A 323 19.18 -10.90 -0.27
CA ILE A 323 18.87 -12.02 0.62
C ILE A 323 18.11 -13.11 -0.14
N LEU A 324 17.08 -12.75 -0.92
CA LEU A 324 16.33 -13.71 -1.74
C LEU A 324 17.24 -14.43 -2.74
N GLN A 325 18.13 -13.71 -3.42
CA GLN A 325 19.10 -14.26 -4.34
C GLN A 325 20.13 -15.18 -3.67
N GLU A 326 20.57 -14.88 -2.45
CA GLU A 326 21.48 -15.73 -1.68
C GLU A 326 20.77 -16.99 -1.20
N GLN A 327 19.58 -16.85 -0.64
CA GLN A 327 18.80 -17.97 -0.11
C GLN A 327 18.29 -18.89 -1.23
N SER A 328 17.99 -18.35 -2.41
CA SER A 328 17.53 -19.16 -3.56
C SER A 328 18.53 -20.22 -4.02
N LYS A 329 19.82 -20.01 -3.75
CA LYS A 329 20.86 -21.02 -4.03
C LYS A 329 20.72 -22.29 -3.20
N SER A 330 20.01 -22.19 -2.08
CA SER A 330 19.76 -23.29 -1.13
C SER A 330 18.34 -23.84 -1.22
N PHE A 331 17.55 -23.39 -2.19
CA PHE A 331 16.19 -23.87 -2.37
C PHE A 331 16.16 -25.35 -2.75
N PRO A 332 15.16 -26.08 -2.27
CA PRO A 332 14.87 -27.42 -2.79
C PRO A 332 14.69 -27.40 -4.32
N GLN A 333 14.97 -28.52 -4.97
CA GLN A 333 14.67 -28.66 -6.39
C GLN A 333 13.18 -28.43 -6.63
N ASP A 334 12.83 -27.68 -7.68
CA ASP A 334 11.47 -27.25 -8.03
C ASP A 334 10.88 -26.16 -7.12
N LEU A 335 11.71 -25.46 -6.36
CA LEU A 335 11.28 -24.25 -5.65
C LEU A 335 12.03 -23.05 -6.20
N GLU A 336 11.28 -22.01 -6.59
CA GLU A 336 11.83 -20.77 -7.08
C GLU A 336 11.05 -19.56 -6.56
N TYR A 337 11.63 -18.36 -6.62
CA TYR A 337 10.92 -17.14 -6.29
C TYR A 337 10.78 -16.25 -7.53
N HIS A 338 9.65 -15.53 -7.60
CA HIS A 338 9.41 -14.52 -8.62
C HIS A 338 8.95 -13.22 -7.95
N GLU A 339 9.41 -12.13 -8.54
CA GLU A 339 8.99 -10.80 -8.18
C GLU A 339 7.60 -10.52 -8.77
N VAL A 340 6.62 -10.19 -7.92
CA VAL A 340 5.25 -9.87 -8.35
C VAL A 340 5.10 -8.36 -8.50
N VAL A 341 5.44 -7.58 -7.46
CA VAL A 341 5.37 -6.12 -7.50
C VAL A 341 6.67 -5.56 -6.92
N ASP A 342 7.27 -4.63 -7.64
CA ASP A 342 8.40 -3.82 -7.17
C ASP A 342 8.12 -2.33 -7.43
N ASN A 343 7.62 -1.63 -6.41
CA ASN A 343 7.37 -0.20 -6.49
C ASN A 343 8.67 0.62 -6.64
N THR A 344 9.83 0.02 -6.34
CA THR A 344 11.12 0.70 -6.54
C THR A 344 11.50 0.84 -8.01
N LYS A 345 10.95 0.00 -8.91
CA LYS A 345 11.12 0.17 -10.37
C LYS A 345 10.57 1.51 -10.83
N PHE A 346 9.37 1.88 -10.35
CA PHE A 346 8.78 3.19 -10.66
C PHE A 346 9.64 4.34 -10.12
N VAL A 347 10.14 4.22 -8.89
CA VAL A 347 11.03 5.23 -8.29
C VAL A 347 12.31 5.38 -9.12
N ARG A 348 12.95 4.27 -9.51
CA ARG A 348 14.15 4.29 -10.37
C ARG A 348 13.85 4.91 -11.73
N ALA A 349 12.75 4.51 -12.38
CA ALA A 349 12.35 5.08 -13.66
C ALA A 349 12.12 6.60 -13.56
N SER A 350 11.44 7.05 -12.50
CA SER A 350 11.20 8.47 -12.25
C SER A 350 12.51 9.25 -12.02
N ILE A 351 13.46 8.69 -11.26
CA ILE A 351 14.77 9.31 -11.03
C ILE A 351 15.55 9.41 -12.35
N ASN A 352 15.59 8.33 -13.13
CA ASN A 352 16.28 8.32 -14.42
C ASN A 352 15.69 9.34 -15.39
N GLU A 353 14.36 9.45 -15.44
CA GLU A 353 13.67 10.45 -16.29
C GLU A 353 14.02 11.88 -15.85
N VAL A 354 14.05 12.12 -14.54
CA VAL A 354 14.47 13.43 -14.01
C VAL A 354 15.94 13.71 -14.34
N GLU A 355 16.82 12.70 -14.25
CA GLU A 355 18.22 12.83 -14.63
C GLU A 355 18.37 13.19 -16.12
N HIS A 356 17.64 12.49 -17.00
CA HIS A 356 17.61 12.81 -18.42
C HIS A 356 17.10 14.23 -18.66
N THR A 357 15.97 14.58 -18.07
CA THR A 357 15.37 15.92 -18.17
C THR A 357 16.32 17.00 -17.65
N PHE A 358 17.05 16.70 -16.57
CA PHE A 358 18.06 17.61 -16.03
C PHE A 358 19.15 17.92 -17.06
N PHE A 359 19.72 16.90 -17.70
CA PHE A 359 20.76 17.10 -18.72
C PHE A 359 20.24 17.77 -19.98
N GLU A 360 19.02 17.43 -20.41
CA GLU A 360 18.34 18.10 -21.53
C GLU A 360 18.07 19.57 -21.23
N ALA A 361 17.54 19.90 -20.05
CA ALA A 361 17.31 21.27 -19.62
C ALA A 361 18.62 22.05 -19.56
N LEU A 362 19.68 21.46 -18.99
CA LEU A 362 20.99 22.06 -18.92
C LEU A 362 21.57 22.33 -20.32
N LEU A 363 21.43 21.38 -21.25
CA LEU A 363 21.87 21.53 -22.65
C LEU A 363 21.07 22.62 -23.36
N LEU A 364 19.76 22.67 -23.21
CA LEU A 364 18.92 23.71 -23.81
C LEU A 364 19.29 25.10 -23.28
N VAL A 365 19.47 25.23 -21.97
CA VAL A 365 19.92 26.47 -21.33
C VAL A 365 21.28 26.87 -21.88
N LEU A 366 22.25 25.96 -21.99
CA LEU A 366 23.56 26.21 -22.57
C LEU A 366 23.44 26.76 -23.99
N ILE A 367 22.61 26.13 -24.85
CA ILE A 367 22.39 26.58 -26.22
C ILE A 367 21.79 27.98 -26.27
N VAL A 368 20.71 28.22 -25.48
CA VAL A 368 20.04 29.51 -25.41
C VAL A 368 21.01 30.60 -24.94
N VAL A 369 21.67 30.38 -23.82
CA VAL A 369 22.62 31.33 -23.24
C VAL A 369 23.78 31.62 -24.24
N TYR A 370 24.27 30.58 -24.91
CA TYR A 370 25.32 30.77 -25.92
C TYR A 370 24.85 31.60 -27.14
N VAL A 371 23.61 31.38 -27.60
CA VAL A 371 23.05 32.14 -28.74
C VAL A 371 22.91 33.64 -28.40
N PHE A 372 22.51 33.96 -27.16
CA PHE A 372 22.32 35.34 -26.72
C PHE A 372 23.66 36.03 -26.32
N LEU A 373 24.52 35.34 -25.52
CA LEU A 373 25.79 35.92 -25.07
C LEU A 373 26.92 35.84 -26.11
N GLN A 374 26.83 34.90 -27.06
CA GLN A 374 27.78 34.71 -28.17
C GLN A 374 29.25 34.58 -27.73
N SER A 375 29.47 34.18 -26.49
CA SER A 375 30.76 34.00 -25.86
C SER A 375 30.75 32.71 -25.04
N TRP A 376 31.62 31.74 -25.38
CA TRP A 376 31.69 30.48 -24.67
C TRP A 376 32.10 30.63 -23.20
N ARG A 377 32.92 31.68 -22.89
CA ARG A 377 33.35 31.97 -21.52
C ARG A 377 32.23 32.51 -20.67
N SER A 378 31.45 33.43 -21.24
CA SER A 378 30.29 34.01 -20.58
C SER A 378 29.20 32.95 -20.34
N THR A 379 29.07 32.02 -21.29
CA THR A 379 28.14 30.88 -21.16
C THR A 379 28.55 29.87 -20.09
N LEU A 380 29.87 29.61 -19.95
CA LEU A 380 30.39 28.65 -18.98
C LEU A 380 30.19 29.09 -17.53
N ILE A 381 30.13 30.39 -17.25
CA ILE A 381 29.97 30.91 -15.88
C ILE A 381 28.61 30.53 -15.27
N PRO A 382 27.46 30.79 -15.89
CA PRO A 382 26.16 30.30 -15.39
C PRO A 382 26.10 28.78 -15.30
N MET A 383 26.72 28.06 -16.24
CA MET A 383 26.74 26.61 -16.26
C MET A 383 27.52 25.99 -15.09
N ILE A 384 28.49 26.72 -14.49
CA ILE A 384 29.15 26.31 -13.24
C ILE A 384 28.30 26.66 -12.03
N ALA A 385 27.58 27.77 -12.06
CA ALA A 385 26.77 28.24 -10.94
C ALA A 385 25.55 27.31 -10.65
N VAL A 386 24.95 26.74 -11.70
CA VAL A 386 23.75 25.87 -11.57
C VAL A 386 24.02 24.60 -10.75
N PRO A 387 25.02 23.77 -11.10
CA PRO A 387 25.31 22.57 -10.29
C PRO A 387 25.64 22.89 -8.84
N VAL A 388 26.35 24.01 -8.58
CA VAL A 388 26.67 24.43 -7.20
C VAL A 388 25.41 24.73 -6.41
N SER A 389 24.46 25.44 -7.01
CA SER A 389 23.20 25.80 -6.34
C SER A 389 22.31 24.61 -6.12
N LEU A 390 22.15 23.74 -7.13
CA LEU A 390 21.28 22.57 -7.04
C LEU A 390 21.83 21.49 -6.11
N LEU A 391 23.14 21.21 -6.18
CA LEU A 391 23.76 20.27 -5.23
C LEU A 391 23.71 20.84 -3.80
N GLY A 392 23.92 22.13 -3.63
CA GLY A 392 23.78 22.78 -2.34
C GLY A 392 22.39 22.61 -1.70
N THR A 393 21.35 22.50 -2.52
CA THR A 393 19.96 22.28 -2.05
C THR A 393 19.80 20.95 -1.30
N PHE A 394 20.52 19.90 -1.69
CA PHE A 394 20.51 18.64 -0.94
C PHE A 394 21.09 18.77 0.48
N GLY A 395 22.03 19.72 0.68
CA GLY A 395 22.51 20.03 2.02
C GLY A 395 21.43 20.60 2.93
N ALA A 396 20.54 21.41 2.38
CA ALA A 396 19.41 21.96 3.12
C ALA A 396 18.31 20.89 3.37
N PHE A 397 18.16 19.88 2.51
CA PHE A 397 17.21 18.78 2.73
C PHE A 397 17.47 18.05 4.06
N VAL A 398 18.75 17.84 4.42
CA VAL A 398 19.10 17.24 5.72
C VAL A 398 18.61 18.08 6.90
N LEU A 399 18.69 19.41 6.78
CA LEU A 399 18.24 20.33 7.84
C LEU A 399 16.70 20.43 7.93
N LEU A 400 16.02 20.17 6.82
CA LEU A 400 14.56 20.26 6.71
C LEU A 400 13.88 18.90 6.88
N ASP A 401 14.64 17.83 7.08
CA ASP A 401 14.16 16.45 7.15
C ASP A 401 13.36 16.03 5.91
N PHE A 402 13.90 16.36 4.72
CA PHE A 402 13.31 16.06 3.42
C PHE A 402 13.95 14.80 2.82
N SER A 403 13.14 14.08 2.04
CA SER A 403 13.60 12.95 1.22
C SER A 403 13.85 13.38 -0.24
N ILE A 404 14.65 12.60 -0.95
CA ILE A 404 14.70 12.64 -2.41
C ILE A 404 13.47 11.90 -2.92
N ASN A 405 12.54 12.65 -3.51
CA ASN A 405 11.31 12.09 -4.04
C ASN A 405 10.91 12.79 -5.34
N THR A 406 9.90 12.28 -6.04
CA THR A 406 9.44 12.83 -7.33
C THR A 406 9.13 14.33 -7.25
N LEU A 407 8.53 14.82 -6.17
CA LEU A 407 8.18 16.22 -6.03
C LEU A 407 9.40 17.13 -5.81
N THR A 408 10.35 16.70 -4.95
CA THR A 408 11.58 17.45 -4.73
C THR A 408 12.45 17.48 -5.98
N LEU A 409 12.47 16.38 -6.76
CA LEU A 409 13.19 16.31 -8.01
C LEU A 409 12.55 17.19 -9.09
N PHE A 410 11.22 17.20 -9.23
CA PHE A 410 10.52 18.12 -10.15
C PHE A 410 10.72 19.58 -9.74
N ALA A 411 10.70 19.89 -8.44
CA ALA A 411 11.03 21.22 -7.95
C ALA A 411 12.45 21.63 -8.33
N MET A 412 13.41 20.72 -8.27
CA MET A 412 14.79 20.98 -8.68
C MET A 412 14.91 21.22 -10.19
N VAL A 413 14.21 20.43 -11.04
CA VAL A 413 14.17 20.66 -12.49
C VAL A 413 13.60 22.04 -12.80
N LEU A 414 12.47 22.40 -12.15
CA LEU A 414 11.90 23.74 -12.31
C LEU A 414 12.87 24.84 -11.82
N ALA A 415 13.58 24.58 -10.72
CA ALA A 415 14.56 25.54 -10.19
C ALA A 415 15.74 25.79 -11.12
N ILE A 416 16.08 24.89 -12.07
CA ILE A 416 17.15 25.11 -13.05
C ILE A 416 16.97 26.44 -13.77
N GLY A 417 15.78 26.68 -14.31
CA GLY A 417 15.45 27.92 -15.02
C GLY A 417 15.59 29.15 -14.14
N LEU A 418 15.07 29.08 -12.91
CA LEU A 418 15.12 30.20 -11.95
C LEU A 418 16.56 30.48 -11.45
N VAL A 419 17.35 29.45 -11.22
CA VAL A 419 18.72 29.52 -10.72
C VAL A 419 19.69 30.08 -11.77
N VAL A 420 19.47 29.67 -13.03
CA VAL A 420 20.30 30.15 -14.16
C VAL A 420 20.14 31.65 -14.35
N ASP A 421 18.94 32.17 -14.17
CA ASP A 421 18.59 33.56 -14.44
C ASP A 421 19.40 34.52 -13.56
N ASP A 422 19.57 34.24 -12.28
CA ASP A 422 20.40 35.05 -11.37
C ASP A 422 21.84 35.17 -11.87
N ALA A 423 22.41 34.10 -12.38
CA ALA A 423 23.78 34.10 -12.90
C ALA A 423 23.88 34.83 -14.25
N ILE A 424 22.87 34.69 -15.12
CA ILE A 424 22.81 35.36 -16.43
C ILE A 424 22.78 36.88 -16.25
N VAL A 425 21.91 37.38 -15.37
CA VAL A 425 21.78 38.85 -15.10
C VAL A 425 23.10 39.44 -14.68
N VAL A 426 23.87 38.74 -13.83
CA VAL A 426 25.22 39.22 -13.41
C VAL A 426 26.20 39.22 -14.58
N VAL A 427 26.25 38.13 -15.37
CA VAL A 427 27.16 38.02 -16.52
C VAL A 427 26.86 39.06 -17.57
N GLU A 428 25.57 39.27 -17.88
CA GLU A 428 25.11 40.28 -18.86
C GLU A 428 25.48 41.69 -18.42
N ALA A 429 25.27 42.00 -17.16
CA ALA A 429 25.67 43.32 -16.63
C ALA A 429 27.19 43.54 -16.69
N VAL A 430 27.99 42.50 -16.44
CA VAL A 430 29.47 42.61 -16.56
C VAL A 430 29.88 42.74 -18.02
N GLU A 431 29.25 41.99 -18.94
CA GLU A 431 29.53 42.14 -20.38
C GLU A 431 29.15 43.54 -20.92
N TYR A 432 28.02 44.07 -20.42
CA TYR A 432 27.63 45.44 -20.75
C TYR A 432 28.72 46.44 -20.40
N GLU A 433 29.27 46.40 -19.17
CA GLU A 433 30.34 47.27 -18.70
C GLU A 433 31.66 47.05 -19.47
N LEU A 434 31.96 45.80 -19.85
CA LEU A 434 33.12 45.50 -20.71
C LEU A 434 32.97 46.09 -22.12
N LYS A 435 31.77 45.97 -22.71
CA LYS A 435 31.52 46.33 -24.13
C LYS A 435 31.35 47.84 -24.33
N TYR A 436 30.59 48.49 -23.42
CA TYR A 436 30.21 49.89 -23.60
C TYR A 436 31.09 50.88 -22.83
N ASN A 437 31.61 50.46 -21.65
CA ASN A 437 32.44 51.33 -20.84
C ASN A 437 33.95 51.02 -20.92
N GLY A 438 34.32 49.96 -21.64
CA GLY A 438 35.70 49.59 -21.92
C GLY A 438 36.54 49.27 -20.67
N LEU A 439 35.90 48.85 -19.57
CA LEU A 439 36.53 48.57 -18.31
C LEU A 439 37.32 47.25 -18.35
N SER A 440 38.31 47.08 -17.49
CA SER A 440 38.94 45.77 -17.29
C SER A 440 37.93 44.79 -16.69
N PRO A 441 38.04 43.43 -16.88
CA PRO A 441 37.09 42.45 -16.37
C PRO A 441 36.80 42.58 -14.87
N LYS A 442 37.82 42.92 -14.08
CA LYS A 442 37.69 43.14 -12.64
C LYS A 442 36.91 44.41 -12.30
N GLU A 443 37.23 45.52 -12.99
CA GLU A 443 36.53 46.78 -12.80
C GLU A 443 35.10 46.73 -13.29
N ALA A 444 34.87 46.08 -14.44
CA ALA A 444 33.54 45.79 -15.00
C ALA A 444 32.68 44.99 -14.02
N ALA A 445 33.22 43.91 -13.42
CA ALA A 445 32.51 43.12 -12.41
C ALA A 445 32.16 43.98 -11.16
N ILE A 446 33.04 44.85 -10.71
CA ILE A 446 32.77 45.75 -9.57
C ILE A 446 31.69 46.78 -9.92
N ALA A 447 31.74 47.35 -11.14
CA ALA A 447 30.76 48.33 -11.61
C ALA A 447 29.39 47.72 -11.79
N ALA A 448 29.31 46.57 -12.46
CA ALA A 448 28.10 45.81 -12.67
C ALA A 448 27.39 45.43 -11.34
N MET A 449 28.16 44.96 -10.37
CA MET A 449 27.60 44.55 -9.08
C MET A 449 27.04 45.71 -8.26
N LYS A 450 27.44 46.94 -8.46
CA LYS A 450 26.80 48.10 -7.81
C LYS A 450 25.35 48.25 -8.27
N ASN A 451 25.06 47.93 -9.54
CA ASN A 451 23.74 48.09 -10.14
C ASN A 451 22.84 46.85 -9.94
N VAL A 452 23.44 45.66 -9.98
CA VAL A 452 22.71 44.39 -10.03
C VAL A 452 22.55 43.73 -8.66
N GLN A 453 23.43 44.02 -7.68
CA GLN A 453 23.36 43.40 -6.35
C GLN A 453 21.98 43.56 -5.67
N GLY A 454 21.38 44.76 -5.74
CA GLY A 454 20.06 45.07 -5.17
C GLY A 454 18.94 44.24 -5.84
N PRO A 455 18.83 44.33 -7.19
CA PRO A 455 17.88 43.52 -7.96
C PRO A 455 17.98 42.03 -7.68
N VAL A 456 19.18 41.42 -7.70
CA VAL A 456 19.33 39.95 -7.42
C VAL A 456 18.81 39.59 -6.04
N VAL A 457 19.17 40.34 -5.01
CA VAL A 457 18.61 40.15 -3.66
C VAL A 457 17.10 40.34 -3.65
N GLY A 458 16.58 41.34 -4.37
CA GLY A 458 15.15 41.59 -4.51
C GLY A 458 14.40 40.43 -5.15
N ILE A 459 14.94 39.85 -6.24
CA ILE A 459 14.38 38.67 -6.93
C ILE A 459 14.28 37.48 -5.95
N ALA A 460 15.37 37.19 -5.22
CA ALA A 460 15.38 36.07 -4.25
C ALA A 460 14.32 36.28 -3.15
N PHE A 461 14.18 37.50 -2.63
CA PHE A 461 13.13 37.78 -1.62
C PHE A 461 11.72 37.68 -2.19
N VAL A 462 11.50 38.15 -3.43
CA VAL A 462 10.18 38.07 -4.08
C VAL A 462 9.80 36.60 -4.32
N LEU A 463 10.71 35.79 -4.85
CA LEU A 463 10.46 34.36 -5.05
C LEU A 463 10.24 33.63 -3.71
N ALA A 464 11.04 33.92 -2.69
CA ALA A 464 10.82 33.39 -1.35
C ALA A 464 9.45 33.81 -0.78
N ALA A 465 9.04 35.05 -0.98
CA ALA A 465 7.72 35.55 -0.54
C ALA A 465 6.55 34.88 -1.26
N VAL A 466 6.75 34.35 -2.47
CA VAL A 466 5.74 33.58 -3.21
C VAL A 466 5.68 32.12 -2.70
N PHE A 467 6.82 31.49 -2.49
CA PHE A 467 6.87 30.03 -2.17
C PHE A 467 6.77 29.74 -0.66
N ILE A 468 7.31 30.57 0.21
CA ILE A 468 7.28 30.34 1.68
C ILE A 468 5.86 30.21 2.25
N PRO A 469 4.86 31.03 1.88
CA PRO A 469 3.51 30.89 2.38
C PRO A 469 2.88 29.51 2.12
N VAL A 470 3.24 28.88 0.99
CA VAL A 470 2.77 27.53 0.64
C VAL A 470 3.26 26.47 1.65
N ALA A 471 4.42 26.71 2.28
CA ALA A 471 4.95 25.82 3.32
C ALA A 471 4.12 25.81 4.61
N PHE A 472 3.21 26.77 4.81
CA PHE A 472 2.32 26.86 5.97
C PHE A 472 0.91 26.32 5.67
N MET A 473 0.67 25.77 4.48
CA MET A 473 -0.59 25.10 4.18
C MET A 473 -0.70 23.83 5.05
N GLY A 474 -1.88 23.61 5.63
CA GLY A 474 -2.17 22.42 6.41
C GLY A 474 -2.66 21.25 5.57
N GLY A 475 -2.85 20.11 6.25
CA GLY A 475 -3.34 18.89 5.63
C GLY A 475 -2.29 18.18 4.73
N MET A 476 -2.70 17.10 4.09
CA MET A 476 -1.84 16.29 3.22
C MET A 476 -1.34 17.09 1.99
N THR A 477 -2.22 17.87 1.39
CA THR A 477 -1.87 18.78 0.28
C THR A 477 -0.75 19.75 0.70
N GLY A 478 -0.82 20.26 1.94
CA GLY A 478 0.21 21.13 2.49
C GLY A 478 1.57 20.46 2.59
N ILE A 479 1.64 19.18 2.98
CA ILE A 479 2.90 18.43 3.06
C ILE A 479 3.53 18.24 1.69
N LEU A 480 2.74 17.90 0.67
CA LEU A 480 3.19 17.78 -0.72
C LEU A 480 3.78 19.11 -1.22
N TYR A 481 3.01 20.17 -1.11
CA TYR A 481 3.44 21.49 -1.59
C TYR A 481 4.56 22.10 -0.75
N LYS A 482 4.64 21.81 0.55
CA LYS A 482 5.72 22.28 1.42
C LYS A 482 7.09 21.84 0.92
N GLN A 483 7.25 20.54 0.60
CA GLN A 483 8.53 20.03 0.10
C GLN A 483 8.87 20.65 -1.26
N PHE A 484 7.90 20.73 -2.17
CA PHE A 484 8.08 21.37 -3.48
C PHE A 484 8.46 22.84 -3.35
N ALA A 485 7.69 23.61 -2.60
CA ALA A 485 7.87 25.06 -2.47
C ALA A 485 9.18 25.42 -1.74
N LEU A 486 9.51 24.74 -0.65
CA LEU A 486 10.74 24.99 0.10
C LEU A 486 11.96 24.53 -0.70
N THR A 487 11.89 23.48 -1.51
CA THR A 487 12.96 23.09 -2.43
C THR A 487 13.29 24.22 -3.38
N ILE A 488 12.28 24.85 -4.01
CA ILE A 488 12.49 26.00 -4.91
C ILE A 488 13.03 27.20 -4.12
N ALA A 489 12.42 27.54 -3.00
CA ALA A 489 12.85 28.69 -2.20
C ALA A 489 14.32 28.59 -1.74
N VAL A 490 14.72 27.40 -1.29
CA VAL A 490 16.11 27.11 -0.89
C VAL A 490 17.05 27.16 -2.07
N SER A 491 16.69 26.54 -3.21
CA SER A 491 17.49 26.56 -4.43
C SER A 491 17.76 27.98 -4.91
N VAL A 492 16.72 28.83 -4.91
CA VAL A 492 16.83 30.24 -5.28
C VAL A 492 17.67 31.03 -4.26
N ALA A 493 17.51 30.76 -2.97
CA ALA A 493 18.34 31.43 -1.95
C ALA A 493 19.83 31.12 -2.11
N ILE A 494 20.16 29.83 -2.36
CA ILE A 494 21.54 29.41 -2.63
C ILE A 494 22.03 30.02 -3.96
N SER A 495 21.16 30.06 -4.99
CA SER A 495 21.46 30.72 -6.28
C SER A 495 21.85 32.18 -6.12
N ALA A 496 21.07 32.94 -5.36
CA ALA A 496 21.37 34.34 -5.08
C ALA A 496 22.73 34.50 -4.39
N VAL A 497 23.05 33.62 -3.43
CA VAL A 497 24.39 33.63 -2.79
C VAL A 497 25.51 33.33 -3.82
N VAL A 498 25.32 32.33 -4.68
CA VAL A 498 26.28 31.96 -5.73
C VAL A 498 26.41 33.09 -6.75
N ALA A 499 25.32 33.74 -7.17
CA ALA A 499 25.31 34.87 -8.10
C ALA A 499 25.97 36.09 -7.52
N LEU A 500 25.93 36.32 -6.21
CA LEU A 500 26.58 37.44 -5.56
C LEU A 500 28.08 37.22 -5.23
N ILE A 501 28.50 35.94 -5.11
CA ILE A 501 29.83 35.57 -4.65
C ILE A 501 30.66 34.94 -5.78
N LEU A 502 30.17 33.85 -6.37
CA LEU A 502 30.92 33.05 -7.35
C LEU A 502 30.91 33.70 -8.74
N THR A 503 29.70 34.00 -9.24
CA THR A 503 29.51 34.51 -10.61
C THR A 503 30.34 35.74 -10.92
N PRO A 504 30.34 36.84 -10.11
CA PRO A 504 31.16 38.00 -10.40
C PRO A 504 32.64 37.74 -10.25
N SER A 505 33.05 36.80 -9.39
CA SER A 505 34.43 36.38 -9.24
C SER A 505 34.93 35.61 -10.46
N LEU A 506 34.10 34.74 -11.03
CA LEU A 506 34.40 34.03 -12.28
C LEU A 506 34.43 34.97 -13.48
N CYS A 507 33.52 35.96 -13.55
CA CYS A 507 33.55 37.00 -14.58
C CYS A 507 34.89 37.76 -14.57
N ALA A 508 35.35 38.15 -13.38
CA ALA A 508 36.64 38.85 -13.25
C ALA A 508 37.84 38.00 -13.65
N LEU A 509 37.78 36.66 -13.53
CA LEU A 509 38.87 35.72 -13.89
C LEU A 509 38.81 35.25 -15.35
N MET A 510 37.66 35.00 -15.89
CA MET A 510 37.48 34.26 -17.16
C MET A 510 37.18 35.16 -18.35
N LEU A 511 36.53 36.31 -18.15
CA LEU A 511 36.21 37.21 -19.24
C LEU A 511 37.46 37.95 -19.74
N LYS A 512 37.42 38.32 -21.00
CA LYS A 512 38.53 39.13 -21.63
C LYS A 512 37.98 40.44 -22.11
N PRO A 513 38.82 41.54 -22.17
CA PRO A 513 38.43 42.77 -22.83
C PRO A 513 38.03 42.51 -24.30
N HIS A 514 37.00 43.20 -24.76
CA HIS A 514 36.53 43.07 -26.14
C HIS A 514 37.55 43.63 -27.12
N VAL A 515 38.14 42.77 -27.93
CA VAL A 515 39.07 43.21 -29.00
C VAL A 515 38.32 43.27 -30.31
N GLN A 516 38.25 44.45 -30.95
CA GLN A 516 37.48 44.78 -32.15
C GLN A 516 37.85 44.06 -33.46
N ASN A 517 38.76 43.07 -33.43
CA ASN A 517 39.29 42.41 -34.63
C ASN A 517 39.21 40.88 -34.52
N GLU A 518 38.03 40.31 -34.47
CA GLU A 518 37.88 38.88 -34.74
C GLU A 518 37.40 38.63 -36.17
N ARG A 519 38.08 37.71 -36.88
CA ARG A 519 37.67 37.22 -38.21
C ARG A 519 36.23 36.70 -38.17
N GLU A 520 35.40 37.18 -39.08
CA GLU A 520 34.03 36.70 -39.24
C GLU A 520 33.98 35.24 -39.70
N ASP A 521 33.91 34.31 -38.78
CA ASP A 521 33.65 32.92 -39.04
C ASP A 521 32.18 32.71 -39.45
N PHE A 522 31.86 31.60 -40.12
CA PHE A 522 30.52 31.29 -40.60
C PHE A 522 29.46 31.37 -39.46
N VAL A 523 29.82 30.91 -38.25
CA VAL A 523 28.96 30.97 -37.04
C VAL A 523 28.66 32.42 -36.67
N HIS A 524 29.67 33.31 -36.65
CA HIS A 524 29.50 34.73 -36.33
C HIS A 524 28.60 35.45 -37.34
N ARG A 525 28.65 35.02 -38.62
CA ARG A 525 27.80 35.58 -39.68
C ARG A 525 26.31 35.20 -39.48
N GLN A 526 26.00 34.02 -39.01
CA GLN A 526 24.63 33.61 -38.68
C GLN A 526 24.13 34.31 -37.40
N LEU A 527 24.97 34.39 -36.38
CA LEU A 527 24.66 35.10 -35.12
C LEU A 527 24.41 36.60 -35.35
N ASN A 528 25.15 37.24 -36.28
CA ASN A 528 24.91 38.63 -36.68
C ASN A 528 23.58 38.84 -37.42
N LYS A 529 23.05 37.80 -38.13
CA LYS A 529 21.68 37.85 -38.67
C LYS A 529 20.63 37.76 -37.58
N PHE A 530 20.87 36.92 -36.60
CA PHE A 530 20.02 36.77 -35.40
C PHE A 530 19.97 38.11 -34.65
N ASN A 531 21.09 38.76 -34.38
CA ASN A 531 21.15 40.04 -33.67
C ASN A 531 20.34 41.12 -34.40
N ARG A 532 20.47 41.23 -35.74
CA ARG A 532 19.66 42.16 -36.52
C ARG A 532 18.16 41.87 -36.46
N GLY A 533 17.79 40.60 -36.38
CA GLY A 533 16.41 40.19 -36.11
C GLY A 533 15.92 40.61 -34.75
N LEU A 534 16.74 40.38 -33.74
CA LEU A 534 16.46 40.71 -32.33
C LEU A 534 16.35 42.24 -32.13
N GLU A 535 17.23 43.02 -32.74
CA GLU A 535 17.15 44.48 -32.71
C GLU A 535 15.85 45.02 -33.32
N ARG A 536 15.43 44.50 -34.48
CA ARG A 536 14.13 44.87 -35.07
C ARG A 536 12.94 44.49 -34.17
N PHE A 537 13.01 43.34 -33.57
CA PHE A 537 11.98 42.89 -32.60
C PHE A 537 11.97 43.79 -31.36
N SER A 538 13.12 44.10 -30.80
CA SER A 538 13.26 45.00 -29.65
C SER A 538 12.71 46.42 -29.95
N ASP A 539 13.01 46.96 -31.14
CA ASP A 539 12.49 48.25 -31.58
C ASP A 539 10.95 48.23 -31.75
N TRP A 540 10.43 47.17 -32.34
CA TRP A 540 8.96 46.97 -32.44
C TRP A 540 8.32 46.89 -31.07
N TYR A 541 8.89 46.04 -30.17
CA TYR A 541 8.41 45.86 -28.81
C TYR A 541 8.46 47.18 -28.03
N GLY A 542 9.56 47.92 -28.13
CA GLY A 542 9.67 49.25 -27.54
C GLY A 542 8.60 50.25 -27.99
N LYS A 543 8.25 50.24 -29.26
CA LYS A 543 7.14 51.05 -29.83
C LYS A 543 5.75 50.63 -29.29
N VAL A 544 5.54 49.32 -29.12
CA VAL A 544 4.31 48.79 -28.53
C VAL A 544 4.19 49.19 -27.07
N LEU A 545 5.28 49.01 -26.31
CA LEU A 545 5.36 49.37 -24.90
C LEU A 545 5.14 50.88 -24.67
N ALA A 546 5.76 51.71 -25.48
CA ALA A 546 5.58 53.16 -25.42
C ALA A 546 4.11 53.57 -25.64
N ARG A 547 3.39 52.92 -26.58
CA ARG A 547 1.95 53.15 -26.77
C ARG A 547 1.10 52.73 -25.59
N LEU A 548 1.42 51.56 -24.99
CA LEU A 548 0.73 51.03 -23.82
C LEU A 548 0.96 51.93 -22.60
N SER A 549 2.19 52.36 -22.35
CA SER A 549 2.55 53.20 -21.21
C SER A 549 1.92 54.59 -21.26
N HIS A 550 1.69 55.15 -22.45
CA HIS A 550 1.00 56.43 -22.64
C HIS A 550 -0.51 56.36 -22.53
N ARG A 551 -1.11 55.13 -22.57
CA ARG A 551 -2.55 54.92 -22.48
C ARG A 551 -2.88 54.02 -21.32
N LEU A 552 -2.92 54.56 -20.10
CA LEU A 552 -3.23 53.79 -18.87
C LEU A 552 -4.51 52.98 -19.00
N SER A 553 -5.55 53.49 -19.66
CA SER A 553 -6.79 52.76 -19.90
C SER A 553 -6.59 51.49 -20.72
N LEU A 554 -5.75 51.52 -21.75
CA LEU A 554 -5.46 50.35 -22.59
C LEU A 554 -4.68 49.29 -21.81
N THR A 555 -3.73 49.69 -20.98
CA THR A 555 -2.97 48.79 -20.09
C THR A 555 -3.89 48.11 -19.08
N VAL A 556 -4.80 48.88 -18.46
CA VAL A 556 -5.78 48.35 -17.50
C VAL A 556 -6.75 47.39 -18.19
N ILE A 557 -7.24 47.72 -19.39
CA ILE A 557 -8.13 46.82 -20.15
C ILE A 557 -7.40 45.51 -20.52
N THR A 558 -6.16 45.59 -20.97
CA THR A 558 -5.36 44.40 -21.27
C THR A 558 -5.19 43.51 -20.04
N LEU A 559 -4.85 44.10 -18.90
CA LEU A 559 -4.73 43.38 -17.62
C LEU A 559 -6.06 42.73 -17.23
N LEU A 560 -7.19 43.43 -17.35
CA LEU A 560 -8.52 42.90 -17.03
C LEU A 560 -8.92 41.76 -17.98
N VAL A 561 -8.57 41.84 -19.28
CA VAL A 561 -8.81 40.77 -20.24
C VAL A 561 -8.03 39.49 -19.86
N PHE A 562 -6.75 39.63 -19.51
CA PHE A 562 -5.95 38.47 -19.04
C PHE A 562 -6.49 37.94 -17.73
N ALA A 563 -6.83 38.78 -16.75
CA ALA A 563 -7.40 38.34 -15.47
C ALA A 563 -8.73 37.61 -15.66
N ALA A 564 -9.63 38.15 -16.53
CA ALA A 564 -10.89 37.50 -16.85
C ALA A 564 -10.66 36.17 -17.58
N GLY A 565 -9.74 36.14 -18.55
CA GLY A 565 -9.37 34.91 -19.26
C GLY A 565 -8.82 33.85 -18.30
N THR A 566 -7.94 34.22 -17.39
CA THR A 566 -7.42 33.34 -16.33
C THR A 566 -8.53 32.83 -15.44
N GLY A 567 -9.46 33.69 -15.00
CA GLY A 567 -10.60 33.30 -14.17
C GLY A 567 -11.53 32.31 -14.90
N ILE A 568 -11.77 32.53 -16.19
CA ILE A 568 -12.59 31.61 -17.01
C ILE A 568 -11.89 30.24 -17.11
N VAL A 569 -10.61 30.21 -17.48
CA VAL A 569 -9.86 28.96 -17.59
C VAL A 569 -9.82 28.23 -16.26
N PHE A 570 -9.55 28.95 -15.17
CA PHE A 570 -9.52 28.36 -13.82
C PHE A 570 -10.85 27.72 -13.41
N HIS A 571 -11.98 28.35 -13.80
CA HIS A 571 -13.31 27.82 -13.51
C HIS A 571 -13.63 26.51 -14.25
N PHE A 572 -13.08 26.31 -15.45
CA PHE A 572 -13.31 25.12 -16.27
C PHE A 572 -12.23 24.04 -16.10
N LEU A 573 -11.15 24.30 -15.38
CA LEU A 573 -10.11 23.30 -15.12
C LEU A 573 -10.59 22.30 -14.07
N PRO A 574 -10.59 20.99 -14.37
CA PRO A 574 -10.92 19.97 -13.41
C PRO A 574 -9.86 19.92 -12.29
N THR A 575 -10.31 19.71 -11.06
CA THR A 575 -9.44 19.64 -9.88
C THR A 575 -9.29 18.19 -9.45
N SER A 576 -8.05 17.75 -9.19
CA SER A 576 -7.72 16.42 -8.71
C SER A 576 -6.55 16.51 -7.72
N PHE A 577 -6.53 15.61 -6.73
CA PHE A 577 -5.44 15.59 -5.74
C PHE A 577 -4.11 15.16 -6.38
N VAL A 578 -4.08 13.98 -6.98
CA VAL A 578 -2.96 13.45 -7.77
C VAL A 578 -3.52 12.71 -8.98
N PRO A 579 -3.01 12.92 -10.19
CA PRO A 579 -3.43 12.16 -11.37
C PRO A 579 -3.17 10.67 -11.20
N ALA A 580 -4.00 9.83 -11.82
CA ALA A 580 -3.76 8.39 -11.87
C ALA A 580 -2.50 8.08 -12.70
N GLU A 581 -1.59 7.32 -12.12
CA GLU A 581 -0.31 6.94 -12.73
C GLU A 581 -0.30 5.47 -13.17
N ASP A 582 0.46 5.14 -14.21
CA ASP A 582 0.74 3.76 -14.62
C ASP A 582 1.88 3.20 -13.75
N SER A 583 1.53 2.40 -12.75
CA SER A 583 2.49 1.78 -11.83
C SER A 583 3.13 0.49 -12.37
N GLY A 584 2.85 0.09 -13.61
CA GLY A 584 3.37 -1.14 -14.21
C GLY A 584 2.59 -2.40 -13.84
N TYR A 585 1.53 -2.30 -13.07
CA TYR A 585 0.60 -3.38 -12.74
C TYR A 585 -0.78 -2.82 -12.44
N PHE A 586 -1.78 -3.67 -12.45
CA PHE A 586 -3.13 -3.34 -12.01
C PHE A 586 -3.76 -4.51 -11.24
N LEU A 587 -4.80 -4.21 -10.51
CA LEU A 587 -5.51 -5.12 -9.63
C LEU A 587 -6.84 -5.50 -10.25
N ILE A 588 -7.23 -6.76 -10.12
CA ILE A 588 -8.53 -7.25 -10.55
C ILE A 588 -9.22 -7.88 -9.35
N ALA A 589 -10.23 -7.22 -8.82
CA ALA A 589 -11.06 -7.75 -7.76
C ALA A 589 -12.20 -8.57 -8.37
N VAL A 590 -12.39 -9.75 -7.86
CA VAL A 590 -13.45 -10.67 -8.24
C VAL A 590 -14.34 -10.91 -7.03
N ASN A 591 -15.65 -10.68 -7.18
CA ASN A 591 -16.64 -11.04 -6.18
C ASN A 591 -17.69 -11.94 -6.83
N GLU A 592 -17.69 -13.20 -6.44
CA GLU A 592 -18.68 -14.20 -6.82
C GLU A 592 -20.02 -13.93 -6.12
N PRO A 593 -21.13 -14.50 -6.61
CA PRO A 593 -22.39 -14.47 -5.90
C PRO A 593 -22.24 -14.90 -4.42
N PRO A 594 -23.03 -14.31 -3.52
CA PRO A 594 -22.97 -14.61 -2.10
C PRO A 594 -23.09 -16.10 -1.79
N GLY A 595 -22.18 -16.62 -0.96
CA GLY A 595 -22.15 -18.03 -0.61
C GLY A 595 -21.40 -18.93 -1.61
N ALA A 596 -20.77 -18.36 -2.63
CA ALA A 596 -19.91 -19.13 -3.54
C ALA A 596 -18.70 -19.70 -2.79
N THR A 597 -18.29 -20.90 -3.20
CA THR A 597 -17.11 -21.59 -2.64
C THR A 597 -15.80 -21.00 -3.17
N SER A 598 -14.74 -21.19 -2.42
CA SER A 598 -13.38 -20.83 -2.88
C SER A 598 -13.00 -21.49 -4.21
N ALA A 599 -13.43 -22.72 -4.46
CA ALA A 599 -13.21 -23.42 -5.73
C ALA A 599 -13.80 -22.67 -6.93
N ARG A 600 -15.02 -22.12 -6.79
CA ARG A 600 -15.68 -21.34 -7.83
C ARG A 600 -14.93 -20.02 -8.06
N THR A 601 -14.51 -19.37 -6.98
CA THR A 601 -13.68 -18.15 -7.07
C THR A 601 -12.37 -18.39 -7.81
N VAL A 602 -11.69 -19.52 -7.52
CA VAL A 602 -10.47 -19.94 -8.22
C VAL A 602 -10.74 -20.15 -9.71
N GLU A 603 -11.84 -20.83 -10.08
CA GLU A 603 -12.21 -21.03 -11.49
C GLU A 603 -12.39 -19.71 -12.25
N THR A 604 -13.02 -18.72 -11.62
CA THR A 604 -13.18 -17.39 -12.23
C THR A 604 -11.85 -16.64 -12.36
N LEU A 605 -10.99 -16.74 -11.35
CA LEU A 605 -9.63 -16.19 -11.44
C LEU A 605 -8.80 -16.88 -12.55
N ASP A 606 -8.94 -18.18 -12.73
CA ASP A 606 -8.31 -18.92 -13.82
C ASP A 606 -8.83 -18.45 -15.20
N LYS A 607 -10.14 -18.20 -15.37
CA LYS A 607 -10.72 -17.62 -16.60
C LYS A 607 -10.15 -16.23 -16.91
N ILE A 608 -9.98 -15.40 -15.90
CA ILE A 608 -9.41 -14.06 -16.07
C ILE A 608 -7.93 -14.16 -16.45
N LYS A 609 -7.17 -15.04 -15.80
CA LYS A 609 -5.79 -15.32 -16.14
C LYS A 609 -5.67 -15.79 -17.60
N ASP A 610 -6.49 -16.75 -18.03
CA ASP A 610 -6.52 -17.25 -19.40
C ASP A 610 -6.81 -16.13 -20.42
N PHE A 611 -7.72 -15.22 -20.09
CA PHE A 611 -7.98 -14.04 -20.91
C PHE A 611 -6.74 -13.16 -21.06
N LEU A 612 -6.02 -12.90 -19.97
CA LEU A 612 -4.83 -12.06 -19.96
C LEU A 612 -3.67 -12.69 -20.74
N GLU A 613 -3.51 -14.00 -20.69
CA GLU A 613 -2.36 -14.73 -21.26
C GLU A 613 -2.60 -15.24 -22.69
N GLN A 614 -3.87 -15.38 -23.11
CA GLN A 614 -4.19 -15.97 -24.42
C GLN A 614 -4.70 -14.95 -25.43
N THR A 615 -5.24 -13.79 -24.96
CA THR A 615 -5.82 -12.81 -25.87
C THR A 615 -4.74 -12.03 -26.62
N PRO A 616 -4.71 -12.07 -27.98
CA PRO A 616 -3.77 -11.28 -28.76
C PRO A 616 -3.85 -9.79 -28.46
N GLY A 617 -2.71 -9.11 -28.35
CA GLY A 617 -2.63 -7.70 -28.00
C GLY A 617 -2.66 -7.43 -26.49
N ILE A 618 -3.24 -8.32 -25.67
CA ILE A 618 -3.20 -8.26 -24.21
C ILE A 618 -2.00 -9.04 -23.70
N LYS A 619 -1.85 -10.30 -24.08
CA LYS A 619 -0.73 -11.17 -23.69
C LYS A 619 0.65 -10.57 -23.97
N ASP A 620 0.73 -9.73 -25.02
CA ASP A 620 1.96 -9.07 -25.41
C ASP A 620 2.50 -8.11 -24.35
N ASN A 621 1.60 -7.60 -23.49
CA ASN A 621 1.90 -6.61 -22.45
C ASN A 621 1.96 -7.19 -21.04
N VAL A 622 1.45 -8.40 -20.80
CA VAL A 622 1.44 -9.07 -19.50
C VAL A 622 2.76 -9.81 -19.30
N GLU A 623 3.34 -9.67 -18.11
CA GLU A 623 4.56 -10.35 -17.68
C GLU A 623 4.25 -11.49 -16.71
N GLN A 624 3.35 -11.25 -15.77
CA GLN A 624 2.98 -12.20 -14.73
C GLN A 624 1.53 -11.98 -14.29
N VAL A 625 0.88 -13.05 -13.88
CA VAL A 625 -0.43 -13.00 -13.20
C VAL A 625 -0.32 -13.76 -11.87
N PHE A 626 -0.51 -13.05 -10.76
CA PHE A 626 -0.55 -13.63 -9.42
C PHE A 626 -1.96 -13.51 -8.86
N THR A 627 -2.57 -14.62 -8.50
CA THR A 627 -3.95 -14.67 -8.03
C THR A 627 -4.03 -15.14 -6.58
N VAL A 628 -4.97 -14.57 -5.85
CA VAL A 628 -5.28 -14.93 -4.47
C VAL A 628 -6.78 -15.06 -4.33
N SER A 629 -7.28 -16.25 -4.06
CA SER A 629 -8.68 -16.51 -3.66
C SER A 629 -8.82 -16.43 -2.15
N GLY A 630 -9.97 -16.05 -1.66
CA GLY A 630 -10.26 -15.92 -0.23
C GLY A 630 -10.06 -14.52 0.35
N PHE A 631 -9.71 -13.54 -0.48
CA PHE A 631 -9.49 -12.16 -0.06
C PHE A 631 -10.33 -11.17 -0.88
N ASP A 632 -11.18 -10.40 -0.20
CA ASP A 632 -11.93 -9.29 -0.77
C ASP A 632 -11.09 -8.02 -0.72
N LEU A 633 -10.44 -7.67 -1.85
CA LEU A 633 -9.63 -6.47 -1.96
C LEU A 633 -10.42 -5.19 -1.69
N LEU A 634 -11.66 -5.13 -2.17
CA LEU A 634 -12.50 -3.93 -2.09
C LEU A 634 -13.06 -3.70 -0.69
N GLY A 635 -13.47 -4.80 -0.03
CA GLY A 635 -13.96 -4.79 1.35
C GLY A 635 -12.86 -4.82 2.41
N GLY A 636 -11.65 -5.26 2.08
CA GLY A 636 -10.55 -5.41 3.03
C GLY A 636 -10.66 -6.63 3.95
N SER A 637 -11.55 -7.57 3.65
CA SER A 637 -11.88 -8.72 4.50
C SER A 637 -11.61 -10.07 3.83
N GLN A 638 -11.65 -11.14 4.60
CA GLN A 638 -11.54 -12.51 4.07
C GLN A 638 -12.93 -13.05 3.72
N LYS A 639 -13.11 -13.52 2.48
CA LYS A 639 -14.35 -14.14 1.97
C LYS A 639 -14.02 -15.24 0.97
N SER A 640 -14.60 -16.41 1.09
CA SER A 640 -14.44 -17.51 0.12
C SER A 640 -14.93 -17.13 -1.29
N SER A 641 -15.95 -16.27 -1.36
CA SER A 641 -16.55 -15.78 -2.61
C SER A 641 -15.81 -14.58 -3.23
N ALA A 642 -14.66 -14.22 -2.71
CA ALA A 642 -13.87 -13.09 -3.24
C ALA A 642 -12.44 -13.50 -3.56
N GLY A 643 -11.86 -12.82 -4.53
CA GLY A 643 -10.47 -13.01 -4.92
C GLY A 643 -9.87 -11.79 -5.59
N VAL A 644 -8.56 -11.75 -5.66
CA VAL A 644 -7.79 -10.69 -6.30
C VAL A 644 -6.76 -11.29 -7.26
N SER A 645 -6.56 -10.62 -8.39
CA SER A 645 -5.47 -10.90 -9.31
C SER A 645 -4.58 -9.68 -9.45
N PHE A 646 -3.28 -9.87 -9.36
CA PHE A 646 -2.25 -8.88 -9.68
C PHE A 646 -1.79 -9.17 -11.10
N ALA A 647 -2.11 -8.29 -12.04
CA ALA A 647 -1.67 -8.38 -13.42
C ALA A 647 -0.46 -7.46 -13.62
N VAL A 648 0.72 -8.05 -13.70
CA VAL A 648 1.99 -7.32 -13.87
C VAL A 648 2.24 -7.13 -15.35
N LEU A 649 2.57 -5.91 -15.73
CA LEU A 649 2.82 -5.53 -17.11
C LEU A 649 4.31 -5.40 -17.38
N LYS A 650 4.69 -5.46 -18.65
CA LYS A 650 6.04 -5.13 -19.11
C LYS A 650 6.42 -3.70 -18.71
N ASP A 651 7.72 -3.43 -18.70
CA ASP A 651 8.25 -2.09 -18.47
C ASP A 651 7.70 -1.05 -19.47
N TRP A 652 7.63 0.20 -19.05
CA TRP A 652 7.03 1.31 -19.83
C TRP A 652 7.69 1.52 -21.19
N ASP A 653 9.01 1.27 -21.30
CA ASP A 653 9.77 1.38 -22.55
C ASP A 653 9.30 0.42 -23.64
N GLN A 654 8.67 -0.69 -23.25
CA GLN A 654 8.13 -1.72 -24.12
C GLN A 654 6.63 -1.53 -24.43
N ARG A 655 5.96 -0.55 -23.79
CA ARG A 655 4.51 -0.27 -23.86
C ARG A 655 4.24 1.20 -24.19
N LYS A 656 4.63 1.65 -25.38
CA LYS A 656 4.54 3.08 -25.74
C LYS A 656 3.21 3.50 -26.41
N SER A 657 2.41 2.54 -26.87
CA SER A 657 1.15 2.81 -27.55
C SER A 657 0.00 2.99 -26.53
N SER A 658 -0.96 3.85 -26.85
CA SER A 658 -2.11 4.14 -25.98
C SER A 658 -2.97 2.90 -25.65
N ASN A 659 -3.06 1.94 -26.58
CA ASN A 659 -3.75 0.67 -26.36
C ASN A 659 -2.98 -0.31 -25.47
N GLN A 660 -1.72 -0.01 -25.12
CA GLN A 660 -0.87 -0.78 -24.19
C GLN A 660 -0.81 -0.15 -22.81
N SER A 661 -1.51 0.95 -22.59
CA SER A 661 -1.58 1.60 -21.28
C SER A 661 -2.35 0.76 -20.27
N VAL A 662 -2.06 0.94 -19.00
CA VAL A 662 -2.78 0.25 -17.92
C VAL A 662 -4.28 0.49 -17.98
N ASN A 663 -4.72 1.70 -18.35
CA ASN A 663 -6.15 2.01 -18.51
C ASN A 663 -6.83 1.23 -19.64
N ALA A 664 -6.12 0.99 -20.75
CA ALA A 664 -6.62 0.16 -21.83
C ALA A 664 -6.76 -1.31 -21.37
N MET A 665 -5.80 -1.84 -20.61
CA MET A 665 -5.87 -3.19 -20.03
C MET A 665 -7.02 -3.32 -19.04
N VAL A 666 -7.18 -2.35 -18.14
CA VAL A 666 -8.32 -2.27 -17.20
C VAL A 666 -9.65 -2.30 -17.96
N GLY A 667 -9.79 -1.50 -19.01
CA GLY A 667 -10.99 -1.48 -19.86
C GLY A 667 -11.27 -2.83 -20.54
N ALA A 668 -10.24 -3.50 -21.01
CA ALA A 668 -10.35 -4.82 -21.64
C ALA A 668 -10.85 -5.90 -20.65
N VAL A 669 -10.34 -5.87 -19.41
CA VAL A 669 -10.78 -6.80 -18.35
C VAL A 669 -12.23 -6.55 -17.94
N PHE A 670 -12.66 -5.28 -17.85
CA PHE A 670 -14.08 -4.95 -17.63
C PHE A 670 -14.98 -5.52 -18.72
N GLY A 671 -14.58 -5.33 -20.00
CA GLY A 671 -15.33 -5.88 -21.14
C GLY A 671 -15.40 -7.39 -21.12
N PHE A 672 -14.31 -8.06 -20.75
CA PHE A 672 -14.27 -9.53 -20.57
C PHE A 672 -15.17 -9.98 -19.42
N GLY A 673 -15.07 -9.36 -18.25
CA GLY A 673 -15.88 -9.69 -17.07
C GLY A 673 -17.39 -9.61 -17.38
N ALA A 674 -17.83 -8.50 -17.95
CA ALA A 674 -19.22 -8.28 -18.31
C ALA A 674 -19.78 -9.31 -19.34
N LYS A 675 -18.93 -9.80 -20.26
CA LYS A 675 -19.33 -10.72 -21.32
C LYS A 675 -19.20 -12.19 -20.97
N SER A 676 -18.08 -12.54 -20.33
CA SER A 676 -17.66 -13.95 -20.17
C SER A 676 -17.89 -14.50 -18.76
N VAL A 677 -18.06 -13.62 -17.76
CA VAL A 677 -18.30 -13.99 -16.36
C VAL A 677 -19.41 -13.10 -15.77
N PRO A 678 -20.61 -13.08 -16.38
CA PRO A 678 -21.68 -12.17 -15.97
C PRO A 678 -22.24 -12.46 -14.56
N GLU A 679 -21.99 -13.65 -14.02
CA GLU A 679 -22.38 -14.06 -12.68
C GLU A 679 -21.51 -13.46 -11.58
N ALA A 680 -20.27 -13.10 -11.85
CA ALA A 680 -19.36 -12.49 -10.89
C ALA A 680 -19.17 -10.98 -11.16
N SER A 681 -18.96 -10.23 -10.10
CA SER A 681 -18.52 -8.83 -10.21
C SER A 681 -17.02 -8.80 -10.42
N VAL A 682 -16.56 -8.46 -11.63
CA VAL A 682 -15.15 -8.30 -11.98
C VAL A 682 -14.85 -6.82 -12.09
N VAL A 683 -14.00 -6.31 -11.19
CA VAL A 683 -13.62 -4.90 -11.12
C VAL A 683 -12.11 -4.78 -11.27
N ALA A 684 -11.66 -4.24 -12.38
CA ALA A 684 -10.24 -3.94 -12.60
C ALA A 684 -9.94 -2.49 -12.19
N LEU A 685 -8.85 -2.30 -11.46
CA LEU A 685 -8.51 -1.01 -10.83
C LEU A 685 -7.01 -0.77 -10.88
N ASN A 686 -6.62 0.47 -11.06
CA ASN A 686 -5.26 0.89 -10.80
C ASN A 686 -4.98 0.88 -9.28
N PRO A 687 -3.75 0.62 -8.84
CA PRO A 687 -3.37 0.88 -7.47
C PRO A 687 -3.54 2.38 -7.13
N PRO A 688 -3.68 2.76 -5.86
CA PRO A 688 -3.78 4.16 -5.48
C PRO A 688 -2.52 4.91 -5.91
N SER A 689 -2.67 6.16 -6.38
CA SER A 689 -1.54 6.99 -6.82
C SER A 689 -0.58 7.27 -5.67
N ILE A 690 -1.11 7.42 -4.45
CA ILE A 690 -0.33 7.58 -3.23
C ILE A 690 -0.40 6.28 -2.44
N PRO A 691 0.74 5.59 -2.26
CA PRO A 691 0.79 4.39 -1.44
C PRO A 691 0.34 4.66 0.00
N GLY A 692 -0.43 3.73 0.56
CA GLY A 692 -0.92 3.84 1.94
C GLY A 692 -2.25 4.60 2.12
N LEU A 693 -2.80 5.17 1.05
CA LEU A 693 -4.12 5.79 1.05
C LEU A 693 -5.16 4.88 0.41
N GLY A 694 -5.57 3.85 1.14
CA GLY A 694 -6.53 2.87 0.68
C GLY A 694 -5.94 1.71 -0.13
N ASN A 695 -6.80 0.77 -0.50
CA ASN A 695 -6.41 -0.43 -1.25
C ASN A 695 -6.52 -0.25 -2.76
N THR A 696 -7.29 0.73 -3.22
CA THR A 696 -7.61 0.95 -4.65
C THR A 696 -7.62 2.44 -4.96
N GLY A 697 -7.28 2.80 -6.19
CA GLY A 697 -7.49 4.15 -6.71
C GLY A 697 -8.99 4.46 -6.86
N GLY A 698 -9.37 5.74 -6.79
CA GLY A 698 -10.73 6.22 -6.89
C GLY A 698 -11.27 6.79 -5.57
N PHE A 699 -12.60 6.86 -5.43
CA PHE A 699 -13.23 7.39 -4.22
C PHE A 699 -13.72 6.30 -3.27
N THR A 700 -13.70 6.63 -1.97
CA THR A 700 -14.26 5.81 -0.88
C THR A 700 -15.16 6.65 0.00
N MET A 701 -16.41 6.20 0.19
CA MET A 701 -17.42 6.82 1.04
C MET A 701 -18.06 5.77 1.93
N TYR A 702 -18.39 6.12 3.16
CA TYR A 702 -19.13 5.28 4.09
C TYR A 702 -20.51 5.88 4.35
N ILE A 703 -21.59 5.13 4.05
CA ILE A 703 -22.96 5.47 4.45
C ILE A 703 -23.17 4.91 5.85
N ILE A 704 -23.34 5.77 6.84
CA ILE A 704 -23.37 5.43 8.27
C ILE A 704 -24.79 5.39 8.76
N ASN A 705 -25.17 4.29 9.38
CA ASN A 705 -26.50 4.08 9.97
C ASN A 705 -26.51 4.50 11.43
N LYS A 706 -27.11 5.67 11.71
CA LYS A 706 -27.42 6.14 13.08
C LYS A 706 -28.87 5.94 13.45
N ALA A 707 -29.70 5.46 12.51
CA ALA A 707 -31.11 5.17 12.76
C ALA A 707 -31.32 3.85 13.51
N GLY A 708 -30.31 2.94 13.49
CA GLY A 708 -30.41 1.60 14.06
C GLY A 708 -31.20 0.62 13.19
N ASP A 709 -31.30 0.91 11.90
CA ASP A 709 -31.98 0.03 10.92
C ASP A 709 -31.22 -1.29 10.74
N SER A 710 -31.95 -2.32 10.30
CA SER A 710 -31.36 -3.63 9.99
C SER A 710 -30.42 -3.59 8.77
N ALA A 711 -29.59 -4.62 8.63
CA ALA A 711 -28.66 -4.75 7.50
C ALA A 711 -29.37 -4.75 6.14
N GLU A 712 -30.60 -5.33 6.07
CA GLU A 712 -31.42 -5.38 4.86
C GLU A 712 -31.86 -3.98 4.43
N VAL A 713 -32.36 -3.17 5.38
CA VAL A 713 -32.76 -1.79 5.12
C VAL A 713 -31.55 -0.96 4.68
N MET A 714 -30.40 -1.15 5.33
CA MET A 714 -29.16 -0.51 4.90
C MET A 714 -28.77 -0.86 3.47
N ALA A 715 -28.92 -2.13 3.08
CA ALA A 715 -28.63 -2.56 1.71
C ALA A 715 -29.55 -1.87 0.69
N GLU A 716 -30.84 -1.75 0.98
CA GLU A 716 -31.81 -1.04 0.13
C GLU A 716 -31.43 0.43 -0.03
N ARG A 717 -31.04 1.11 1.07
CA ARG A 717 -30.61 2.51 1.04
C ARG A 717 -29.34 2.68 0.21
N ALA A 718 -28.37 1.80 0.39
CA ALA A 718 -27.13 1.83 -0.40
C ALA A 718 -27.38 1.60 -1.89
N GLN A 719 -28.31 0.69 -2.25
CA GLN A 719 -28.69 0.47 -3.65
C GLN A 719 -29.40 1.68 -4.25
N ALA A 720 -30.31 2.32 -3.52
CA ALA A 720 -30.98 3.55 -3.95
C ALA A 720 -30.00 4.69 -4.18
N PHE A 721 -29.02 4.84 -3.27
CA PHE A 721 -27.94 5.82 -3.39
C PHE A 721 -27.08 5.55 -4.64
N MET A 722 -26.65 4.30 -4.83
CA MET A 722 -25.83 3.95 -5.99
C MET A 722 -26.58 4.11 -7.32
N ALA A 723 -27.88 3.82 -7.36
CA ALA A 723 -28.70 4.03 -8.54
C ALA A 723 -28.74 5.52 -8.92
N GLU A 724 -28.93 6.41 -7.95
CA GLU A 724 -28.89 7.86 -8.18
C GLU A 724 -27.48 8.32 -8.62
N ALA A 725 -26.43 7.87 -7.93
CA ALA A 725 -25.05 8.24 -8.25
C ALA A 725 -24.67 7.87 -9.70
N ARG A 726 -25.13 6.71 -10.21
CA ARG A 726 -24.88 6.27 -11.60
C ARG A 726 -25.52 7.16 -12.65
N THR A 727 -26.48 7.99 -12.31
CA THR A 727 -27.11 8.92 -13.26
C THR A 727 -26.20 10.11 -13.60
N ASN A 728 -25.18 10.37 -12.76
CA ASN A 728 -24.27 11.49 -12.95
C ASN A 728 -23.12 11.10 -13.91
N PRO A 729 -22.87 11.86 -14.99
CA PRO A 729 -21.84 11.56 -15.96
C PRO A 729 -20.41 11.60 -15.40
N ALA A 730 -20.19 12.21 -14.24
CA ALA A 730 -18.88 12.24 -13.58
C ALA A 730 -18.50 10.90 -12.92
N ILE A 731 -19.43 9.96 -12.79
CA ILE A 731 -19.22 8.65 -12.18
C ILE A 731 -19.02 7.60 -13.26
N GLN A 732 -17.85 6.96 -13.32
CA GLN A 732 -17.59 5.81 -14.18
C GLN A 732 -18.09 4.51 -13.56
N THR A 733 -17.68 4.27 -12.33
CA THR A 733 -18.09 3.08 -11.56
C THR A 733 -18.51 3.48 -10.15
N VAL A 734 -19.54 2.83 -9.63
CA VAL A 734 -19.90 2.86 -8.21
C VAL A 734 -20.33 1.48 -7.78
N TYR A 735 -19.73 0.96 -6.72
CA TYR A 735 -19.94 -0.39 -6.22
C TYR A 735 -19.94 -0.45 -4.70
N THR A 736 -20.47 -1.54 -4.17
CA THR A 736 -20.32 -1.95 -2.77
C THR A 736 -20.12 -3.45 -2.71
N THR A 737 -19.37 -3.91 -1.71
CA THR A 737 -19.25 -5.34 -1.39
C THR A 737 -20.21 -5.78 -0.28
N PHE A 738 -20.96 -4.83 0.27
CA PHE A 738 -22.00 -5.12 1.27
C PHE A 738 -23.17 -5.87 0.64
N ASN A 739 -23.48 -7.00 1.21
CA ASN A 739 -24.49 -7.90 0.71
C ASN A 739 -25.18 -8.64 1.86
N THR A 740 -26.50 -8.71 1.84
CA THR A 740 -27.34 -9.36 2.86
C THR A 740 -28.01 -10.65 2.38
N SER A 741 -27.72 -11.06 1.13
CA SER A 741 -28.38 -12.22 0.51
C SER A 741 -27.53 -13.50 0.54
N THR A 742 -26.53 -13.59 1.43
CA THR A 742 -25.74 -14.82 1.58
C THR A 742 -26.64 -15.93 2.12
N PRO A 743 -26.84 -17.06 1.39
CA PRO A 743 -27.64 -18.18 1.87
C PRO A 743 -27.08 -18.69 3.19
N SER A 744 -27.94 -18.85 4.17
CA SER A 744 -27.60 -19.29 5.53
C SER A 744 -28.61 -20.30 6.05
N LEU A 745 -28.16 -21.09 7.01
CA LEU A 745 -29.01 -22.02 7.76
C LEU A 745 -29.13 -21.51 9.21
N GLN A 746 -30.36 -21.24 9.62
CA GLN A 746 -30.69 -20.93 11.01
C GLN A 746 -30.96 -22.24 11.75
N PHE A 747 -30.19 -22.50 12.80
CA PHE A 747 -30.41 -23.61 13.73
C PHE A 747 -31.02 -23.07 15.03
N GLU A 748 -32.27 -23.45 15.29
CA GLU A 748 -32.94 -23.14 16.55
C GLU A 748 -32.84 -24.31 17.49
N ILE A 749 -32.35 -24.10 18.71
CA ILE A 749 -32.17 -25.15 19.72
C ILE A 749 -33.32 -25.11 20.70
N ASN A 750 -34.02 -26.22 20.82
CA ASN A 750 -35.04 -26.43 21.85
C ASN A 750 -34.37 -26.66 23.21
N ARG A 751 -34.17 -25.55 23.92
CA ARG A 751 -33.47 -25.55 25.24
C ARG A 751 -34.19 -26.31 26.32
N ASP A 752 -35.54 -26.26 26.33
CA ASP A 752 -36.36 -26.94 27.30
C ASP A 752 -36.24 -28.45 27.15
N LYS A 753 -36.32 -28.95 25.92
CA LYS A 753 -36.16 -30.37 25.60
C LYS A 753 -34.75 -30.87 25.93
N ALA A 754 -33.70 -30.08 25.61
CA ALA A 754 -32.33 -30.42 25.98
C ALA A 754 -32.16 -30.52 27.50
N ALA A 755 -32.72 -29.58 28.25
CA ALA A 755 -32.69 -29.59 29.71
C ALA A 755 -33.45 -30.76 30.31
N GLN A 756 -34.65 -31.11 29.77
CA GLN A 756 -35.44 -32.25 30.21
C GLN A 756 -34.70 -33.58 30.00
N ASP A 757 -34.01 -33.75 28.91
CA ASP A 757 -33.23 -34.95 28.61
C ASP A 757 -31.84 -34.95 29.32
N GLY A 758 -31.48 -33.87 30.02
CA GLY A 758 -30.22 -33.72 30.74
C GLY A 758 -29.00 -33.53 29.83
N VAL A 759 -29.23 -32.91 28.70
CA VAL A 759 -28.16 -32.56 27.70
C VAL A 759 -27.67 -31.14 27.96
N GLN A 760 -26.35 -30.96 28.07
CA GLN A 760 -25.74 -29.67 28.22
C GLN A 760 -25.71 -28.92 26.87
N LEU A 761 -26.14 -27.64 26.88
CA LEU A 761 -26.08 -26.82 25.67
C LEU A 761 -24.63 -26.61 25.14
N THR A 762 -23.66 -26.53 26.04
CA THR A 762 -22.25 -26.46 25.70
C THR A 762 -21.77 -27.63 24.86
N ASP A 763 -22.27 -28.87 25.14
CA ASP A 763 -21.91 -30.06 24.38
C ASP A 763 -22.54 -30.03 22.99
N ILE A 764 -23.76 -29.49 22.84
CA ILE A 764 -24.41 -29.30 21.53
C ILE A 764 -23.59 -28.29 20.71
N PHE A 765 -23.22 -27.14 21.30
CA PHE A 765 -22.44 -26.13 20.61
C PHE A 765 -21.04 -26.64 20.22
N THR A 766 -20.36 -27.34 21.13
CA THR A 766 -19.03 -27.94 20.86
C THR A 766 -19.12 -28.97 19.73
N ALA A 767 -20.20 -29.79 19.71
CA ALA A 767 -20.42 -30.76 18.65
C ALA A 767 -20.63 -30.07 17.29
N LEU A 768 -21.50 -29.04 17.23
CA LEU A 768 -21.71 -28.26 15.99
C LEU A 768 -20.45 -27.58 15.51
N GLN A 769 -19.71 -26.93 16.40
CA GLN A 769 -18.45 -26.23 16.08
C GLN A 769 -17.42 -27.21 15.54
N GLY A 770 -17.18 -28.35 16.22
CA GLY A 770 -16.18 -29.31 15.78
C GLY A 770 -16.59 -30.07 14.52
N PHE A 771 -17.86 -30.08 14.18
CA PHE A 771 -18.35 -30.73 12.98
C PHE A 771 -18.27 -29.79 11.75
N TYR A 772 -19.01 -28.70 11.76
CA TYR A 772 -19.11 -27.78 10.61
C TYR A 772 -18.00 -26.73 10.57
N GLY A 773 -17.60 -26.19 11.73
CA GLY A 773 -16.54 -25.23 11.86
C GLY A 773 -15.17 -25.89 11.97
N SER A 774 -14.46 -25.62 13.01
CA SER A 774 -13.27 -26.33 13.48
C SER A 774 -12.98 -25.89 14.92
N ILE A 775 -12.35 -26.77 15.69
CA ILE A 775 -11.90 -26.43 17.04
C ILE A 775 -10.38 -26.43 17.09
N GLN A 776 -9.79 -25.29 17.41
CA GLN A 776 -8.39 -25.23 17.76
C GLN A 776 -8.24 -25.72 19.21
N VAL A 777 -7.66 -26.89 19.40
CA VAL A 777 -7.62 -27.55 20.71
C VAL A 777 -6.40 -27.10 21.53
N ASN A 778 -5.22 -27.13 20.93
CA ASN A 778 -3.95 -26.65 21.49
C ASN A 778 -2.88 -26.51 20.39
N ASP A 779 -1.60 -26.55 20.77
CA ASP A 779 -0.47 -26.32 19.89
C ASP A 779 0.47 -27.52 19.85
N TYR A 780 1.23 -27.67 18.73
CA TYR A 780 2.38 -28.54 18.64
C TYR A 780 3.58 -27.76 18.10
N THR A 781 4.79 -28.20 18.41
CA THR A 781 6.02 -27.50 17.99
C THR A 781 6.69 -28.30 16.89
N SER A 782 6.93 -27.65 15.73
CA SER A 782 7.68 -28.23 14.61
C SER A 782 8.51 -27.12 13.94
N TYR A 783 9.69 -27.48 13.41
CA TYR A 783 10.61 -26.52 12.76
C TYR A 783 10.95 -25.29 13.62
N GLY A 784 10.98 -25.45 14.94
CA GLY A 784 11.23 -24.35 15.89
C GLY A 784 10.09 -23.35 16.06
N LYS A 785 8.91 -23.60 15.47
CA LYS A 785 7.71 -22.76 15.55
C LYS A 785 6.53 -23.53 16.13
N ASN A 786 5.56 -22.80 16.70
CA ASN A 786 4.34 -23.37 17.26
C ASN A 786 3.21 -23.34 16.23
N TYR A 787 2.71 -24.50 15.88
CA TYR A 787 1.57 -24.70 15.00
C TYR A 787 0.35 -25.16 15.77
N LYS A 788 -0.82 -25.01 15.18
CA LYS A 788 -2.10 -25.31 15.83
C LYS A 788 -2.51 -26.77 15.63
N VAL A 789 -3.18 -27.33 16.62
CA VAL A 789 -3.88 -28.61 16.52
C VAL A 789 -5.35 -28.32 16.33
N VAL A 790 -5.87 -28.74 15.18
CA VAL A 790 -7.23 -28.42 14.73
C VAL A 790 -8.04 -29.68 14.50
N VAL A 791 -9.18 -29.74 15.17
CA VAL A 791 -10.14 -30.86 15.11
C VAL A 791 -11.35 -30.46 14.28
N GLN A 792 -11.75 -31.32 13.33
CA GLN A 792 -12.93 -31.12 12.49
C GLN A 792 -13.45 -32.48 11.99
N ALA A 793 -14.73 -32.57 11.63
CA ALA A 793 -15.24 -33.78 10.94
C ALA A 793 -14.68 -33.86 9.50
N GLU A 794 -14.54 -35.08 8.96
CA GLU A 794 -14.17 -35.27 7.56
C GLU A 794 -15.17 -34.61 6.61
N ASP A 795 -14.72 -34.20 5.43
CA ASP A 795 -15.46 -33.40 4.46
C ASP A 795 -16.79 -34.08 4.00
N GLN A 796 -16.76 -35.40 3.77
CA GLN A 796 -17.94 -36.17 3.36
C GLN A 796 -19.14 -36.04 4.33
N PHE A 797 -18.86 -35.78 5.61
CA PHE A 797 -19.92 -35.62 6.61
C PHE A 797 -20.44 -34.19 6.74
N ARG A 798 -19.72 -33.19 6.22
CA ARG A 798 -20.04 -31.75 6.34
C ARG A 798 -20.77 -31.16 5.12
N GLN A 799 -20.93 -31.94 4.05
CA GLN A 799 -21.51 -31.44 2.79
C GLN A 799 -23.02 -31.19 2.86
N ASN A 800 -23.71 -31.83 3.81
CA ASN A 800 -25.14 -31.68 3.96
C ASN A 800 -25.53 -31.45 5.43
N ALA A 801 -26.48 -30.51 5.64
CA ALA A 801 -27.04 -30.23 6.95
C ALA A 801 -27.88 -31.41 7.54
N ASP A 802 -28.31 -32.37 6.71
CA ASP A 802 -29.03 -33.58 7.17
C ASP A 802 -28.12 -34.53 7.95
N ASN A 803 -26.79 -34.39 7.83
CA ASN A 803 -25.82 -35.18 8.57
C ASN A 803 -25.77 -34.85 10.07
N LEU A 804 -26.55 -33.85 10.54
CA LEU A 804 -26.78 -33.60 11.98
C LEU A 804 -27.21 -34.87 12.75
N ASN A 805 -27.88 -35.82 12.10
CA ASN A 805 -28.30 -37.08 12.71
C ASN A 805 -27.13 -37.95 13.18
N MET A 806 -25.93 -37.72 12.59
CA MET A 806 -24.71 -38.48 12.96
C MET A 806 -24.01 -37.87 14.18
N LEU A 807 -24.41 -36.68 14.60
CA LEU A 807 -23.85 -36.02 15.77
C LEU A 807 -24.60 -36.40 17.03
N ALA A 808 -23.85 -36.91 17.99
CA ALA A 808 -24.43 -37.30 19.27
C ALA A 808 -23.68 -36.66 20.43
N VAL A 809 -24.42 -36.30 21.46
CA VAL A 809 -23.95 -35.81 22.74
C VAL A 809 -24.40 -36.73 23.85
N ARG A 810 -23.73 -36.65 25.00
CA ARG A 810 -24.07 -37.50 26.15
C ARG A 810 -25.03 -36.78 27.07
N ASN A 811 -26.11 -37.45 27.46
CA ASN A 811 -27.04 -36.92 28.45
C ASN A 811 -26.54 -37.20 29.88
N SER A 812 -27.25 -36.68 30.88
CA SER A 812 -26.94 -36.87 32.32
C SER A 812 -26.99 -38.32 32.78
N LYS A 813 -27.67 -39.22 32.00
CA LYS A 813 -27.71 -40.69 32.27
C LYS A 813 -26.58 -41.44 31.56
N GLY A 814 -25.68 -40.76 30.87
CA GLY A 814 -24.58 -41.36 30.12
C GLY A 814 -24.97 -41.92 28.74
N GLN A 815 -26.20 -41.73 28.27
CA GLN A 815 -26.69 -42.22 27.00
C GLN A 815 -26.31 -41.25 25.88
N MET A 816 -25.96 -41.80 24.69
CA MET A 816 -25.73 -41.02 23.50
C MET A 816 -27.04 -40.61 22.82
N VAL A 817 -27.26 -39.33 22.64
CA VAL A 817 -28.45 -38.74 22.04
C VAL A 817 -28.08 -37.90 20.84
N SER A 818 -28.75 -38.06 19.72
CA SER A 818 -28.49 -37.23 18.53
C SER A 818 -28.92 -35.78 18.77
N ILE A 819 -28.05 -34.85 18.42
CA ILE A 819 -28.34 -33.41 18.51
C ILE A 819 -29.48 -32.98 17.58
N ALA A 820 -29.76 -33.72 16.52
CA ALA A 820 -30.88 -33.46 15.59
C ALA A 820 -32.24 -33.46 16.31
N ASN A 821 -32.37 -34.16 17.46
CA ASN A 821 -33.58 -34.15 18.27
C ASN A 821 -33.88 -32.77 18.90
N TYR A 822 -32.91 -31.91 19.00
CA TYR A 822 -32.99 -30.62 19.70
C TYR A 822 -32.89 -29.43 18.75
N ILE A 823 -32.67 -29.65 17.44
CA ILE A 823 -32.39 -28.59 16.47
C ILE A 823 -33.48 -28.60 15.38
N THR A 824 -34.13 -27.46 15.22
CA THR A 824 -34.90 -27.12 14.01
C THR A 824 -33.98 -26.33 13.07
N LYS A 825 -34.12 -26.53 11.77
CA LYS A 825 -33.30 -25.86 10.74
C LYS A 825 -34.19 -25.16 9.73
N ASP A 826 -33.93 -23.87 9.54
CA ASP A 826 -34.58 -23.03 8.55
C ASP A 826 -33.57 -22.41 7.59
N LYS A 827 -34.00 -22.17 6.35
CA LYS A 827 -33.22 -21.43 5.37
C LYS A 827 -33.44 -19.94 5.58
N THR A 828 -32.36 -19.20 5.68
CA THR A 828 -32.38 -17.76 5.85
C THR A 828 -31.28 -17.12 4.98
N SER A 829 -31.14 -15.83 5.06
CA SER A 829 -30.00 -15.08 4.49
C SER A 829 -29.31 -14.26 5.57
N THR A 830 -28.03 -14.00 5.40
CA THR A 830 -27.22 -13.22 6.34
C THR A 830 -26.26 -12.33 5.56
N PRO A 831 -25.80 -11.22 6.14
CA PRO A 831 -24.70 -10.45 5.55
C PRO A 831 -23.45 -11.30 5.35
N SER A 832 -22.73 -11.10 4.24
CA SER A 832 -21.42 -11.74 4.01
C SER A 832 -20.33 -11.14 4.88
N SER A 833 -20.45 -9.86 5.20
CA SER A 833 -19.63 -9.13 6.17
C SER A 833 -20.44 -7.95 6.72
N ILE A 834 -20.06 -7.48 7.91
CA ILE A 834 -20.59 -6.26 8.51
C ILE A 834 -19.42 -5.29 8.68
N THR A 835 -19.54 -4.15 8.03
CA THR A 835 -18.58 -3.04 8.14
C THR A 835 -19.12 -2.02 9.16
N ARG A 836 -18.21 -1.45 9.95
CA ARG A 836 -18.52 -0.35 10.87
C ARG A 836 -17.57 0.81 10.61
N PHE A 837 -18.06 2.01 10.87
CA PHE A 837 -17.31 3.26 10.84
C PHE A 837 -17.60 4.02 12.13
N ASP A 838 -16.58 4.35 12.89
CA ASP A 838 -16.67 5.03 14.20
C ASP A 838 -17.79 4.50 15.09
N ASN A 839 -17.73 3.19 15.40
CA ASN A 839 -18.71 2.49 16.24
C ASN A 839 -20.13 2.34 15.66
N ALA A 840 -20.43 2.81 14.48
CA ALA A 840 -21.73 2.67 13.85
C ALA A 840 -21.67 1.70 12.66
N MET A 841 -22.72 0.94 12.41
CA MET A 841 -22.84 0.13 11.20
C MET A 841 -22.81 1.04 9.97
N ALA A 842 -22.05 0.63 8.96
CA ALA A 842 -21.84 1.42 7.75
C ALA A 842 -21.80 0.54 6.50
N VAL A 843 -22.09 1.15 5.35
CA VAL A 843 -21.89 0.54 4.04
C VAL A 843 -20.77 1.27 3.32
N LYS A 844 -19.69 0.57 2.99
CA LYS A 844 -18.60 1.09 2.18
C LYS A 844 -19.04 1.16 0.71
N ILE A 845 -18.92 2.35 0.11
CA ILE A 845 -19.15 2.64 -1.29
C ILE A 845 -17.82 3.01 -1.93
N GLY A 846 -17.40 2.27 -2.95
CA GLY A 846 -16.22 2.56 -3.73
C GLY A 846 -16.57 2.89 -5.17
N GLY A 847 -15.64 3.52 -5.89
CA GLY A 847 -15.82 3.79 -7.31
C GLY A 847 -14.75 4.67 -7.91
N SER A 848 -14.95 5.09 -9.15
CA SER A 848 -14.01 5.93 -9.89
C SER A 848 -14.72 7.01 -10.69
N ALA A 849 -14.02 8.13 -10.91
CA ALA A 849 -14.48 9.19 -11.81
C ALA A 849 -14.47 8.73 -13.27
N ALA A 850 -15.39 9.26 -14.07
CA ALA A 850 -15.43 8.99 -15.50
C ALA A 850 -14.26 9.69 -16.22
N GLN A 851 -13.89 9.16 -17.37
CA GLN A 851 -12.82 9.74 -18.17
C GLN A 851 -13.17 11.20 -18.56
N GLY A 852 -12.25 12.11 -18.29
CA GLY A 852 -12.44 13.55 -18.49
C GLY A 852 -13.01 14.32 -17.30
N TYR A 853 -13.38 13.63 -16.21
CA TYR A 853 -13.78 14.23 -14.96
C TYR A 853 -12.71 14.00 -13.88
N ALA A 854 -12.63 14.91 -12.92
CA ALA A 854 -11.72 14.80 -11.80
C ALA A 854 -12.36 14.05 -10.61
N SER A 855 -11.54 13.66 -9.63
CA SER A 855 -12.03 13.07 -8.36
C SER A 855 -12.97 14.01 -7.62
N GLY A 856 -12.67 15.32 -7.60
CA GLY A 856 -13.55 16.34 -6.98
C GLY A 856 -14.95 16.41 -7.61
N ASP A 857 -15.07 16.20 -8.94
CA ASP A 857 -16.37 16.15 -9.62
C ASP A 857 -17.17 14.92 -9.17
N ALA A 858 -16.50 13.78 -9.03
CA ALA A 858 -17.13 12.56 -8.54
C ALA A 858 -17.57 12.70 -7.06
N ILE A 859 -16.74 13.30 -6.21
CA ILE A 859 -17.08 13.58 -4.81
C ILE A 859 -18.32 14.49 -4.73
N GLN A 860 -18.39 15.53 -5.55
CA GLN A 860 -19.56 16.41 -5.59
C GLN A 860 -20.82 15.65 -6.07
N ALA A 861 -20.69 14.81 -7.10
CA ALA A 861 -21.79 13.97 -7.59
C ALA A 861 -22.33 13.04 -6.48
N LEU A 862 -21.46 12.47 -5.66
CA LEU A 862 -21.84 11.62 -4.53
C LEU A 862 -22.53 12.41 -3.41
N LYS A 863 -22.05 13.64 -3.12
CA LYS A 863 -22.74 14.55 -2.16
C LYS A 863 -24.15 14.88 -2.61
N ASP A 864 -24.32 15.16 -3.89
CA ASP A 864 -25.63 15.47 -4.49
C ASP A 864 -26.57 14.24 -4.46
N ALA A 865 -26.05 13.04 -4.74
CA ALA A 865 -26.81 11.79 -4.63
C ALA A 865 -27.21 11.50 -3.16
N ALA A 866 -26.30 11.73 -2.20
CA ALA A 866 -26.58 11.55 -0.78
C ALA A 866 -27.70 12.50 -0.29
N ALA A 867 -27.65 13.76 -0.69
CA ALA A 867 -28.67 14.75 -0.34
C ALA A 867 -30.07 14.38 -0.85
N LYS A 868 -30.16 13.65 -1.97
CA LYS A 868 -31.43 13.21 -2.57
C LYS A 868 -31.96 11.89 -1.98
N THR A 869 -31.08 10.97 -1.55
CA THR A 869 -31.47 9.59 -1.28
C THR A 869 -31.35 9.17 0.16
N LEU A 870 -30.50 9.80 0.97
CA LEU A 870 -30.30 9.38 2.36
C LEU A 870 -31.36 10.02 3.26
N PRO A 871 -32.14 9.22 4.02
CA PRO A 871 -33.16 9.73 4.94
C PRO A 871 -32.54 10.23 6.26
N ALA A 872 -33.36 10.86 7.10
CA ALA A 872 -32.98 11.22 8.46
C ALA A 872 -32.49 9.99 9.25
N GLY A 873 -31.40 10.15 10.01
CA GLY A 873 -30.74 9.06 10.72
C GLY A 873 -29.62 8.37 9.94
N TYR A 874 -29.45 8.72 8.66
CA TYR A 874 -28.28 8.32 7.87
C TYR A 874 -27.35 9.51 7.67
N THR A 875 -26.06 9.26 7.82
CA THR A 875 -25.01 10.23 7.53
C THR A 875 -23.98 9.58 6.62
N TYR A 876 -23.06 10.34 6.10
CA TYR A 876 -21.92 9.79 5.39
C TYR A 876 -20.63 10.43 5.86
N ASP A 877 -19.53 9.70 5.66
CA ASP A 877 -18.19 10.21 5.83
C ASP A 877 -17.27 9.61 4.75
N TRP A 878 -16.10 10.17 4.61
CA TRP A 878 -15.15 9.77 3.60
C TRP A 878 -14.05 8.91 4.22
N GLY A 879 -13.48 8.04 3.42
CA GLY A 879 -12.31 7.27 3.79
C GLY A 879 -11.20 7.36 2.76
N ASP A 880 -10.07 6.82 3.12
CA ASP A 880 -8.91 6.72 2.23
C ASP A 880 -8.54 8.09 1.61
N GLN A 881 -8.19 8.12 0.32
CA GLN A 881 -7.82 9.34 -0.39
C GLN A 881 -8.95 10.39 -0.39
N SER A 882 -10.22 9.97 -0.47
CA SER A 882 -11.36 10.90 -0.56
C SER A 882 -11.60 11.73 0.70
N ARG A 883 -11.07 11.29 1.85
CA ARG A 883 -11.13 12.06 3.10
C ARG A 883 -10.18 13.25 3.05
N GLU A 884 -9.08 13.10 2.36
CA GLU A 884 -8.05 14.12 2.25
C GLU A 884 -8.35 15.16 1.16
N GLU A 885 -9.21 14.82 0.19
CA GLU A 885 -9.76 15.72 -0.84
C GLU A 885 -10.92 16.57 -0.31
#